data_ffffaefdb4fdb94f0e7171fa350bf71d
#
_entry.id   ffffaefdb4fdb94f0e7171fa350bf71d
#
_cell.length_a   1.000
_cell.length_b   1.000
_cell.length_c   1.000
_cell.angle_alpha   90.00
_cell.angle_beta   90.00
_cell.angle_gamma   90.00
#
_symmetry.space_group_name_H-M   'P 1'
#
loop_
_entity.id
_entity.type
_entity.pdbx_description
1 polymer ?
#
loop_
_entity_poly.entity_id
_entity_poly.type
_entity_poly.pdbx_seq_one_letter_code
_entity_poly.pdbx_strand_id
1 'polypeptide(L)'
;MVESQHVQPRRIDDAFSSDLFNLFISSLDPSSLYFTKDDIRSLDKFHLNLDDEINNSKADFFNEVVKLYKSKLTAAEARVNKICATPFTFTADEYFDFGSDTIRASSEKQLNDKWYLLLKEQVMEGLIDMGRSRLAAGRSFTTSEVLQKEPQFRERIKNQNTNKIKALLKSDAELTSSAESVYLNAFLGCMDPHSSYMNAAQKQDFESHLNTEGYYFGFSIGNTPKGEVAIMALEPGGPAWVSGMINKDDVLLSMKWASKEATDLTGLDAETISDMLDESNTEKLELTVRKKSGEVQTVTLQKRKLESDENIVKSFELNGEKKVGYIVLPAFYTRWEDASGSSCAADVAKEIIKLKKDSISGLILDLRYNGGGSLQEAVEMAGIFIDEGAICQVGSRTDKILVLKDINRGVIYSGPMVVLVNGYSASASELLAGSLQDYNRALIVGSRTHGKATGQQIRPVENMLDPSDKSFVKLTCLKLYRVTGKSIQRQGVQPDIELPDPYESFGEHESDNPYALKPDTVSAYKYFHPMKPLVTTGLKQQSATRVMNKKFKALGEYAEMMTQEYRKGKMSLKWDLAEKQLRQAAGSEQEKLLISEGSIFYPANNRADLKFINVTDIAREINRQWLQRIGQDPYIEESFSILMDLIKLN
;
A
#
# COMPACT_ATOMS: atom_id res chain seq x y z
N MET A 1 -8.24 11.96 -25.68
CA MET A 1 -8.71 12.04 -24.28
C MET A 1 -7.67 12.73 -23.38
N VAL A 2 -6.46 12.22 -23.26
CA VAL A 2 -5.42 12.76 -22.34
C VAL A 2 -5.14 14.24 -22.62
N GLU A 3 -4.80 14.61 -23.85
CA GLU A 3 -4.50 16.01 -24.21
C GLU A 3 -5.66 16.99 -23.95
N SER A 4 -6.91 16.53 -24.02
CA SER A 4 -8.09 17.38 -23.83
C SER A 4 -8.61 17.45 -22.40
N GLN A 5 -8.36 16.44 -21.57
CA GLN A 5 -8.99 16.29 -20.24
C GLN A 5 -8.00 16.25 -19.08
N HIS A 6 -6.74 15.90 -19.31
CA HIS A 6 -5.71 15.97 -18.27
C HIS A 6 -5.51 17.41 -17.82
N VAL A 7 -5.40 17.65 -16.50
CA VAL A 7 -5.33 19.02 -15.95
C VAL A 7 -4.12 19.80 -16.46
N GLN A 8 -3.00 19.12 -16.71
CA GLN A 8 -1.76 19.70 -17.21
C GLN A 8 -1.03 18.67 -18.10
N PRO A 9 -1.54 18.39 -19.33
CA PRO A 9 -0.92 17.40 -20.20
C PRO A 9 0.47 17.86 -20.64
N ARG A 10 1.41 16.93 -20.70
CA ARG A 10 2.70 17.16 -21.33
C ARG A 10 2.54 17.15 -22.86
N ARG A 11 3.40 17.89 -23.53
CA ARG A 11 3.51 17.80 -24.99
C ARG A 11 4.09 16.44 -25.36
N ILE A 12 3.52 15.81 -26.37
CA ILE A 12 4.02 14.57 -26.95
C ILE A 12 5.05 14.97 -28.03
N ASP A 13 6.32 14.90 -27.69
CA ASP A 13 7.49 15.29 -28.49
C ASP A 13 8.65 14.32 -28.21
N ASP A 14 9.86 14.58 -28.79
CA ASP A 14 11.05 13.75 -28.61
C ASP A 14 11.39 13.52 -27.13
N ALA A 15 11.20 14.52 -26.26
CA ALA A 15 11.46 14.37 -24.83
C ALA A 15 10.45 13.41 -24.16
N PHE A 16 9.19 13.48 -24.57
CA PHE A 16 8.17 12.53 -24.15
C PHE A 16 8.47 11.12 -24.69
N SER A 17 8.91 11.02 -25.95
CA SER A 17 9.32 9.76 -26.57
C SER A 17 10.42 9.07 -25.77
N SER A 18 11.46 9.84 -25.38
CA SER A 18 12.55 9.33 -24.55
C SER A 18 12.07 8.81 -23.19
N ASP A 19 11.21 9.59 -22.51
CA ASP A 19 10.65 9.18 -21.21
C ASP A 19 9.78 7.92 -21.34
N LEU A 20 8.89 7.86 -22.33
CA LEU A 20 8.03 6.71 -22.59
C LEU A 20 8.83 5.45 -22.93
N PHE A 21 9.86 5.57 -23.77
CA PHE A 21 10.76 4.48 -24.09
C PHE A 21 11.39 3.89 -22.82
N ASN A 22 11.99 4.76 -22.01
CA ASN A 22 12.66 4.34 -20.78
C ASN A 22 11.68 3.75 -19.75
N LEU A 23 10.54 4.39 -19.55
CA LEU A 23 9.55 3.95 -18.58
C LEU A 23 8.90 2.62 -18.99
N PHE A 24 8.57 2.44 -20.27
CA PHE A 24 8.02 1.17 -20.75
C PHE A 24 9.01 0.01 -20.58
N ILE A 25 10.26 0.19 -20.99
CA ILE A 25 11.29 -0.84 -20.85
C ILE A 25 11.55 -1.17 -19.37
N SER A 26 11.63 -0.15 -18.50
CA SER A 26 11.83 -0.39 -17.07
C SER A 26 10.61 -1.03 -16.40
N SER A 27 9.41 -0.75 -16.87
CA SER A 27 8.18 -1.37 -16.34
C SER A 27 8.00 -2.82 -16.79
N LEU A 28 8.48 -3.20 -17.98
CA LEU A 28 8.50 -4.61 -18.43
C LEU A 28 9.56 -5.43 -17.71
N ASP A 29 10.66 -4.82 -17.33
CA ASP A 29 11.83 -5.48 -16.73
C ASP A 29 12.35 -4.65 -15.53
N PRO A 30 11.55 -4.52 -14.46
CA PRO A 30 11.88 -3.64 -13.34
C PRO A 30 13.16 -4.06 -12.60
N SER A 31 13.43 -5.36 -12.52
CA SER A 31 14.65 -5.90 -11.91
C SER A 31 15.80 -6.10 -12.90
N SER A 32 15.65 -5.64 -14.15
CA SER A 32 16.68 -5.78 -15.21
C SER A 32 17.23 -7.21 -15.36
N LEU A 33 16.30 -8.20 -15.41
CA LEU A 33 16.58 -9.63 -15.45
C LEU A 33 16.39 -10.24 -16.84
N TYR A 34 15.78 -9.51 -17.77
CA TYR A 34 15.47 -10.03 -19.10
C TYR A 34 16.30 -9.38 -20.19
N PHE A 35 16.42 -8.05 -20.23
CA PHE A 35 17.13 -7.33 -21.28
C PHE A 35 18.58 -7.01 -20.90
N THR A 36 19.49 -7.19 -21.85
CA THR A 36 20.86 -6.67 -21.77
C THR A 36 20.93 -5.24 -22.31
N LYS A 37 22.07 -4.57 -22.08
CA LYS A 37 22.33 -3.24 -22.70
C LYS A 37 22.31 -3.30 -24.23
N ASP A 38 22.77 -4.40 -24.83
CA ASP A 38 22.79 -4.55 -26.28
C ASP A 38 21.40 -4.77 -26.86
N ASP A 39 20.51 -5.45 -26.11
CA ASP A 39 19.10 -5.57 -26.47
C ASP A 39 18.43 -4.19 -26.56
N ILE A 40 18.67 -3.34 -25.56
CA ILE A 40 18.10 -1.99 -25.55
C ILE A 40 18.69 -1.13 -26.69
N ARG A 41 20.00 -1.21 -26.96
CA ARG A 41 20.61 -0.53 -28.10
C ARG A 41 19.97 -0.92 -29.43
N SER A 42 19.56 -2.17 -29.59
CA SER A 42 18.86 -2.60 -30.82
C SER A 42 17.54 -1.85 -31.08
N LEU A 43 16.97 -1.27 -30.01
CA LEU A 43 15.72 -0.49 -30.04
C LEU A 43 15.96 1.03 -30.14
N ASP A 44 17.22 1.51 -30.07
CA ASP A 44 17.55 2.94 -30.02
C ASP A 44 16.96 3.76 -31.18
N LYS A 45 16.71 3.15 -32.32
CA LYS A 45 16.06 3.79 -33.48
C LYS A 45 14.67 4.35 -33.18
N PHE A 46 14.01 3.85 -32.12
CA PHE A 46 12.69 4.29 -31.70
C PHE A 46 12.73 5.35 -30.58
N HIS A 47 13.89 5.54 -29.94
CA HIS A 47 14.03 6.28 -28.69
C HIS A 47 13.47 7.71 -28.73
N LEU A 48 13.56 8.40 -29.87
CA LEU A 48 13.06 9.76 -30.07
C LEU A 48 11.89 9.84 -31.07
N ASN A 49 11.31 8.71 -31.48
CA ASN A 49 10.34 8.66 -32.57
C ASN A 49 8.97 8.09 -32.13
N LEU A 50 8.73 7.93 -30.82
CA LEU A 50 7.47 7.37 -30.32
C LEU A 50 6.32 8.37 -30.46
N ASP A 51 6.58 9.67 -30.39
CA ASP A 51 5.61 10.71 -30.67
C ASP A 51 5.13 10.66 -32.14
N ASP A 52 6.02 10.42 -33.07
CA ASP A 52 5.69 10.20 -34.48
C ASP A 52 4.85 8.92 -34.69
N GLU A 53 5.18 7.83 -34.00
CA GLU A 53 4.36 6.62 -34.04
C GLU A 53 2.96 6.85 -33.49
N ILE A 54 2.84 7.52 -32.35
CA ILE A 54 1.56 7.86 -31.70
C ILE A 54 0.72 8.73 -32.64
N ASN A 55 1.30 9.80 -33.18
CA ASN A 55 0.61 10.71 -34.07
C ASN A 55 0.17 10.07 -35.39
N ASN A 56 0.90 9.04 -35.86
CA ASN A 56 0.59 8.31 -37.08
C ASN A 56 -0.15 6.99 -36.86
N SER A 57 -0.58 6.69 -35.61
CA SER A 57 -1.26 5.44 -35.22
C SER A 57 -0.46 4.19 -35.62
N LYS A 58 0.86 4.21 -35.39
CA LYS A 58 1.79 3.08 -35.58
C LYS A 58 2.15 2.46 -34.24
N ALA A 59 2.59 1.20 -34.28
CA ALA A 59 3.00 0.43 -33.12
C ALA A 59 4.27 -0.39 -33.39
N ASP A 60 5.16 0.10 -34.24
CA ASP A 60 6.35 -0.64 -34.67
C ASP A 60 7.27 -0.92 -33.47
N PHE A 61 7.51 0.08 -32.64
CA PHE A 61 8.27 -0.08 -31.39
C PHE A 61 7.66 -1.13 -30.46
N PHE A 62 6.37 -1.00 -30.16
CA PHE A 62 5.66 -1.92 -29.28
C PHE A 62 5.80 -3.36 -29.77
N ASN A 63 5.57 -3.60 -31.05
CA ASN A 63 5.66 -4.93 -31.64
C ASN A 63 7.08 -5.53 -31.55
N GLU A 64 8.12 -4.73 -31.82
CA GLU A 64 9.51 -5.16 -31.70
C GLU A 64 9.88 -5.50 -30.25
N VAL A 65 9.43 -4.67 -29.27
CA VAL A 65 9.67 -4.93 -27.85
C VAL A 65 8.98 -6.22 -27.40
N VAL A 66 7.70 -6.44 -27.75
CA VAL A 66 6.96 -7.66 -27.36
C VAL A 66 7.63 -8.91 -27.93
N LYS A 67 8.06 -8.87 -29.20
CA LYS A 67 8.80 -9.97 -29.82
C LYS A 67 10.12 -10.27 -29.11
N LEU A 68 10.88 -9.22 -28.77
CA LEU A 68 12.12 -9.35 -28.03
C LEU A 68 11.86 -9.90 -26.63
N TYR A 69 10.87 -9.36 -25.92
CA TYR A 69 10.50 -9.77 -24.56
C TYR A 69 10.12 -11.25 -24.50
N LYS A 70 9.30 -11.73 -25.43
CA LYS A 70 8.97 -13.16 -25.56
C LYS A 70 10.23 -14.04 -25.65
N SER A 71 11.17 -13.65 -26.51
CA SER A 71 12.44 -14.37 -26.68
C SER A 71 13.26 -14.39 -25.38
N LYS A 72 13.30 -13.26 -24.66
CA LYS A 72 14.05 -13.13 -23.41
C LYS A 72 13.41 -13.88 -22.24
N LEU A 73 12.08 -13.92 -22.16
CA LEU A 73 11.35 -14.76 -21.21
C LEU A 73 11.65 -16.23 -21.40
N THR A 74 11.64 -16.71 -22.65
CA THR A 74 12.01 -18.10 -22.99
C THR A 74 13.46 -18.43 -22.59
N ALA A 75 14.38 -17.52 -22.84
CA ALA A 75 15.78 -17.67 -22.42
C ALA A 75 15.93 -17.65 -20.90
N ALA A 76 15.15 -16.83 -20.19
CA ALA A 76 15.15 -16.75 -18.73
C ALA A 76 14.64 -18.05 -18.09
N GLU A 77 13.58 -18.66 -18.60
CA GLU A 77 13.10 -19.96 -18.14
C GLU A 77 14.19 -21.04 -18.23
N ALA A 78 14.86 -21.12 -19.39
CA ALA A 78 15.97 -22.06 -19.59
C ALA A 78 17.14 -21.78 -18.62
N ARG A 79 17.43 -20.50 -18.36
CA ARG A 79 18.49 -20.05 -17.45
C ARG A 79 18.18 -20.46 -16.01
N VAL A 80 16.97 -20.20 -15.51
CA VAL A 80 16.54 -20.60 -14.16
C VAL A 80 16.67 -22.11 -13.98
N ASN A 81 16.17 -22.90 -14.93
CA ASN A 81 16.27 -24.36 -14.91
C ASN A 81 17.73 -24.82 -14.85
N LYS A 82 18.61 -24.22 -15.65
CA LYS A 82 20.05 -24.57 -15.70
C LYS A 82 20.75 -24.22 -14.38
N ILE A 83 20.52 -23.03 -13.81
CA ILE A 83 21.15 -22.59 -12.56
C ILE A 83 20.72 -23.51 -11.41
N CYS A 84 19.42 -23.75 -11.28
CA CYS A 84 18.88 -24.57 -10.19
C CYS A 84 19.14 -26.09 -10.35
N ALA A 85 19.71 -26.54 -11.46
CA ALA A 85 20.16 -27.93 -11.59
C ALA A 85 21.34 -28.26 -10.66
N THR A 86 22.09 -27.26 -10.21
CA THR A 86 23.26 -27.43 -9.33
C THR A 86 22.93 -26.90 -7.92
N PRO A 87 23.29 -27.62 -6.84
CA PRO A 87 23.12 -27.13 -5.48
C PRO A 87 23.85 -25.81 -5.21
N PHE A 88 23.22 -24.91 -4.45
CA PHE A 88 23.87 -23.71 -3.96
C PHE A 88 24.74 -24.03 -2.74
N THR A 89 25.91 -23.41 -2.69
CA THR A 89 26.80 -23.45 -1.52
C THR A 89 26.88 -22.07 -0.90
N PHE A 90 26.81 -22.00 0.42
CA PHE A 90 26.79 -20.74 1.17
C PHE A 90 28.09 -20.51 1.96
N THR A 91 29.21 -20.98 1.39
CA THR A 91 30.55 -20.87 2.02
C THR A 91 31.41 -19.81 1.37
N ALA A 92 31.12 -19.45 0.11
CA ALA A 92 31.86 -18.44 -0.64
C ALA A 92 31.52 -17.02 -0.18
N ASP A 93 32.48 -16.10 -0.36
CA ASP A 93 32.32 -14.68 -0.04
C ASP A 93 31.63 -13.97 -1.20
N GLU A 94 30.35 -14.25 -1.39
CA GLU A 94 29.48 -13.68 -2.42
C GLU A 94 28.45 -12.77 -1.79
N TYR A 95 28.03 -11.76 -2.55
CA TYR A 95 27.08 -10.76 -2.10
C TYR A 95 25.96 -10.58 -3.12
N PHE A 96 24.73 -10.51 -2.65
CA PHE A 96 23.60 -10.00 -3.42
C PHE A 96 23.49 -8.49 -3.22
N ASP A 97 23.39 -7.75 -4.30
CA ASP A 97 23.31 -6.29 -4.30
C ASP A 97 21.90 -5.86 -4.69
N PHE A 98 21.08 -5.45 -3.71
CA PHE A 98 19.70 -4.97 -3.93
C PHE A 98 19.64 -3.72 -4.82
N GLY A 99 20.68 -2.87 -4.80
CA GLY A 99 20.79 -1.72 -5.68
C GLY A 99 21.14 -2.06 -7.13
N SER A 100 21.57 -3.30 -7.40
CA SER A 100 21.91 -3.75 -8.76
C SER A 100 20.67 -4.07 -9.61
N ASP A 101 19.49 -4.13 -9.03
CA ASP A 101 18.24 -4.47 -9.74
C ASP A 101 17.94 -3.48 -10.87
N THR A 102 18.30 -2.22 -10.70
CA THR A 102 18.14 -1.19 -11.74
C THR A 102 19.27 -1.18 -12.78
N ILE A 103 20.37 -1.92 -12.55
CA ILE A 103 21.53 -1.94 -13.43
C ILE A 103 21.43 -3.06 -14.44
N ARG A 104 21.25 -2.72 -15.72
CA ARG A 104 21.21 -3.71 -16.81
C ARG A 104 22.55 -4.36 -17.04
N ALA A 105 22.55 -5.68 -17.21
CA ALA A 105 23.70 -6.45 -17.60
C ALA A 105 24.22 -6.02 -18.98
N SER A 106 25.55 -5.93 -19.14
CA SER A 106 26.16 -5.60 -20.42
C SER A 106 26.38 -6.83 -21.32
N SER A 107 26.17 -8.03 -20.79
CA SER A 107 26.34 -9.29 -21.53
C SER A 107 25.47 -10.41 -20.94
N GLU A 108 25.23 -11.46 -21.73
CA GLU A 108 24.55 -12.67 -21.28
C GLU A 108 25.25 -13.34 -20.09
N LYS A 109 26.58 -13.24 -20.00
CA LYS A 109 27.34 -13.74 -18.85
C LYS A 109 26.95 -13.00 -17.58
N GLN A 110 27.00 -11.65 -17.59
CA GLN A 110 26.58 -10.86 -16.44
C GLN A 110 25.12 -11.07 -16.08
N LEU A 111 24.25 -11.28 -17.07
CA LEU A 111 22.85 -11.58 -16.84
C LEU A 111 22.69 -12.97 -16.15
N ASN A 112 23.49 -13.96 -16.54
CA ASN A 112 23.52 -15.25 -15.84
C ASN A 112 24.04 -15.11 -14.40
N ASP A 113 25.08 -14.32 -14.18
CA ASP A 113 25.63 -14.08 -12.84
C ASP A 113 24.58 -13.37 -11.93
N LYS A 114 23.83 -12.42 -12.49
CA LYS A 114 22.74 -11.72 -11.79
C LYS A 114 21.62 -12.69 -11.39
N TRP A 115 21.17 -13.55 -12.32
CA TRP A 115 20.18 -14.60 -12.03
C TRP A 115 20.68 -15.59 -10.98
N TYR A 116 21.95 -15.99 -11.06
CA TYR A 116 22.55 -16.92 -10.09
C TYR A 116 22.50 -16.33 -8.67
N LEU A 117 22.93 -15.07 -8.52
CA LEU A 117 22.93 -14.41 -7.21
C LEU A 117 21.51 -14.20 -6.65
N LEU A 118 20.55 -13.83 -7.50
CA LEU A 118 19.15 -13.67 -7.11
C LEU A 118 18.54 -15.00 -6.62
N LEU A 119 18.69 -16.08 -7.41
CA LEU A 119 18.13 -17.38 -7.03
C LEU A 119 18.78 -17.95 -5.78
N LYS A 120 20.08 -17.71 -5.60
CA LYS A 120 20.81 -18.10 -4.40
C LYS A 120 20.36 -17.32 -3.18
N GLU A 121 20.14 -16.01 -3.33
CA GLU A 121 19.60 -15.14 -2.30
C GLU A 121 18.22 -15.61 -1.85
N GLN A 122 17.29 -15.82 -2.78
CA GLN A 122 15.94 -16.31 -2.47
C GLN A 122 15.93 -17.66 -1.72
N VAL A 123 16.83 -18.58 -2.08
CA VAL A 123 17.01 -19.84 -1.35
C VAL A 123 17.53 -19.59 0.06
N MET A 124 18.51 -18.70 0.21
CA MET A 124 19.09 -18.34 1.51
C MET A 124 18.05 -17.68 2.42
N GLU A 125 17.25 -16.76 1.90
CA GLU A 125 16.17 -16.12 2.64
C GLU A 125 15.16 -17.14 3.17
N GLY A 126 14.73 -18.09 2.34
CA GLY A 126 13.87 -19.19 2.78
C GLY A 126 14.48 -20.06 3.90
N LEU A 127 15.79 -20.28 3.87
CA LEU A 127 16.51 -20.98 4.95
C LEU A 127 16.57 -20.14 6.23
N ILE A 128 16.79 -18.82 6.12
CA ILE A 128 16.79 -17.85 7.24
C ILE A 128 15.41 -17.81 7.89
N ASP A 129 14.34 -17.73 7.12
CA ASP A 129 12.97 -17.68 7.64
C ASP A 129 12.57 -18.95 8.37
N MET A 130 13.00 -20.10 7.88
CA MET A 130 12.83 -21.35 8.58
C MET A 130 13.56 -21.34 9.95
N GLY A 131 14.78 -20.81 9.98
CA GLY A 131 15.55 -20.64 11.21
C GLY A 131 14.87 -19.68 12.20
N ARG A 132 14.40 -18.54 11.70
CA ARG A 132 13.65 -17.52 12.47
C ARG A 132 12.38 -18.10 13.10
N SER A 133 11.59 -18.83 12.31
CA SER A 133 10.37 -19.47 12.78
C SER A 133 10.62 -20.51 13.88
N ARG A 134 11.73 -21.25 13.81
CA ARG A 134 12.12 -22.19 14.87
C ARG A 134 12.50 -21.47 16.16
N LEU A 135 13.31 -20.41 16.07
CA LEU A 135 13.70 -19.62 17.24
C LEU A 135 12.50 -18.95 17.91
N ALA A 136 11.58 -18.39 17.12
CA ALA A 136 10.34 -17.81 17.61
C ALA A 136 9.45 -18.84 18.33
N ALA A 137 9.48 -20.10 17.90
CA ALA A 137 8.81 -21.22 18.56
C ALA A 137 9.58 -21.81 19.76
N GLY A 138 10.67 -21.17 20.20
CA GLY A 138 11.52 -21.63 21.30
C GLY A 138 12.34 -22.89 20.97
N ARG A 139 12.54 -23.21 19.68
CA ARG A 139 13.26 -24.40 19.22
C ARG A 139 14.63 -24.00 18.69
N SER A 140 15.70 -24.63 19.19
CA SER A 140 17.03 -24.48 18.61
C SER A 140 17.16 -25.22 17.28
N PHE A 141 18.15 -24.86 16.48
CA PHE A 141 18.54 -25.58 15.27
C PHE A 141 20.07 -25.61 15.14
N THR A 142 20.59 -26.57 14.38
CA THR A 142 21.98 -26.60 13.94
C THR A 142 22.07 -26.11 12.48
N THR A 143 23.20 -25.52 12.10
CA THR A 143 23.51 -25.12 10.72
C THR A 143 23.24 -26.26 9.73
N SER A 144 23.64 -27.48 10.07
CA SER A 144 23.46 -28.68 9.23
C SER A 144 21.98 -28.99 8.98
N GLU A 145 21.12 -28.90 10.01
CA GLU A 145 19.68 -29.15 9.88
C GLU A 145 18.99 -28.17 8.93
N VAL A 146 19.44 -26.91 8.91
CA VAL A 146 18.89 -25.89 8.03
C VAL A 146 19.42 -26.08 6.61
N LEU A 147 20.74 -26.21 6.42
CA LEU A 147 21.34 -26.34 5.12
C LEU A 147 20.96 -27.64 4.39
N GLN A 148 20.61 -28.72 5.10
CA GLN A 148 20.03 -29.93 4.51
C GLN A 148 18.70 -29.69 3.79
N LYS A 149 18.05 -28.54 4.00
CA LYS A 149 16.81 -28.15 3.34
C LYS A 149 17.04 -27.37 2.03
N GLU A 150 18.28 -27.01 1.70
CA GLU A 150 18.62 -26.31 0.46
C GLU A 150 17.95 -26.94 -0.79
N PRO A 151 17.99 -28.27 -1.03
CA PRO A 151 17.37 -28.83 -2.23
C PRO A 151 15.87 -28.58 -2.32
N GLN A 152 15.19 -28.58 -1.17
CA GLN A 152 13.75 -28.30 -1.08
C GLN A 152 13.45 -26.84 -1.42
N PHE A 153 14.20 -25.90 -0.84
CA PHE A 153 14.04 -24.48 -1.14
C PHE A 153 14.45 -24.14 -2.57
N ARG A 154 15.54 -24.70 -3.07
CA ARG A 154 15.99 -24.50 -4.46
C ARG A 154 14.94 -24.97 -5.47
N GLU A 155 14.34 -26.14 -5.27
CA GLU A 155 13.27 -26.63 -6.14
C GLU A 155 12.03 -25.72 -6.08
N ARG A 156 11.65 -25.25 -4.87
CA ARG A 156 10.58 -24.28 -4.69
C ARG A 156 10.86 -22.98 -5.45
N ILE A 157 12.01 -22.36 -5.26
CA ILE A 157 12.41 -21.10 -5.90
C ILE A 157 12.49 -21.27 -7.43
N LYS A 158 13.00 -22.41 -7.91
CA LYS A 158 12.97 -22.73 -9.33
C LYS A 158 11.53 -22.71 -9.87
N ASN A 159 10.62 -23.40 -9.20
CA ASN A 159 9.23 -23.50 -9.63
C ASN A 159 8.51 -22.15 -9.56
N GLN A 160 8.73 -21.36 -8.52
CA GLN A 160 8.19 -19.99 -8.42
C GLN A 160 8.60 -19.14 -9.63
N ASN A 161 9.91 -19.06 -9.92
CA ASN A 161 10.40 -18.23 -11.01
C ASN A 161 9.97 -18.76 -12.39
N THR A 162 10.02 -20.10 -12.61
CA THR A 162 9.61 -20.68 -13.89
C THR A 162 8.10 -20.57 -14.11
N ASN A 163 7.28 -20.70 -13.08
CA ASN A 163 5.82 -20.58 -13.20
C ASN A 163 5.40 -19.13 -13.50
N LYS A 164 6.05 -18.12 -12.87
CA LYS A 164 5.85 -16.71 -13.24
C LYS A 164 6.15 -16.47 -14.73
N ILE A 165 7.26 -16.97 -15.23
CA ILE A 165 7.64 -16.84 -16.65
C ILE A 165 6.65 -17.59 -17.57
N LYS A 166 6.27 -18.81 -17.22
CA LYS A 166 5.31 -19.61 -17.99
C LYS A 166 3.94 -18.99 -18.06
N ALA A 167 3.48 -18.35 -16.98
CA ALA A 167 2.22 -17.62 -16.96
C ALA A 167 2.21 -16.50 -18.01
N LEU A 168 3.31 -15.74 -18.13
CA LEU A 168 3.47 -14.72 -19.17
C LEU A 168 3.56 -15.30 -20.60
N LEU A 169 4.12 -16.50 -20.76
CA LEU A 169 4.29 -17.18 -22.05
C LEU A 169 3.10 -18.07 -22.45
N LYS A 170 2.02 -18.12 -21.65
CA LYS A 170 0.90 -19.04 -21.86
C LYS A 170 0.25 -18.90 -23.24
N SER A 171 0.08 -17.66 -23.72
CA SER A 171 -0.33 -17.39 -25.09
C SER A 171 0.25 -16.06 -25.61
N ASP A 172 0.41 -15.93 -26.91
CA ASP A 172 0.89 -14.69 -27.53
C ASP A 172 -0.10 -13.54 -27.33
N ALA A 173 -1.39 -13.85 -27.29
CA ALA A 173 -2.44 -12.84 -27.06
C ALA A 173 -2.37 -12.30 -25.62
N GLU A 174 -2.22 -13.16 -24.62
CA GLU A 174 -2.10 -12.75 -23.20
C GLU A 174 -0.82 -11.94 -22.96
N LEU A 175 0.31 -12.39 -23.53
CA LEU A 175 1.58 -11.65 -23.43
C LEU A 175 1.46 -10.26 -24.07
N THR A 176 0.84 -10.17 -25.26
CA THR A 176 0.64 -8.90 -25.95
C THR A 176 -0.28 -7.98 -25.15
N SER A 177 -1.41 -8.47 -24.64
CA SER A 177 -2.36 -7.69 -23.83
C SER A 177 -1.73 -7.21 -22.51
N SER A 178 -0.92 -8.05 -21.86
CA SER A 178 -0.17 -7.65 -20.66
C SER A 178 0.83 -6.54 -20.98
N ALA A 179 1.62 -6.70 -22.03
CA ALA A 179 2.58 -5.69 -22.47
C ALA A 179 1.90 -4.39 -22.91
N GLU A 180 0.71 -4.47 -23.55
CA GLU A 180 -0.11 -3.30 -23.93
C GLU A 180 -0.56 -2.51 -22.69
N SER A 181 -1.04 -3.21 -21.67
CA SER A 181 -1.39 -2.56 -20.39
C SER A 181 -0.19 -1.84 -19.76
N VAL A 182 1.00 -2.45 -19.80
CA VAL A 182 2.23 -1.83 -19.31
C VAL A 182 2.61 -0.62 -20.17
N TYR A 183 2.48 -0.68 -21.50
CA TYR A 183 2.78 0.43 -22.41
C TYR A 183 1.85 1.62 -22.18
N LEU A 184 0.53 1.38 -22.07
CA LEU A 184 -0.46 2.40 -21.82
C LEU A 184 -0.27 3.05 -20.43
N ASN A 185 0.09 2.24 -19.43
CA ASN A 185 0.45 2.76 -18.11
C ASN A 185 1.76 3.55 -18.11
N ALA A 186 2.76 3.16 -18.90
CA ALA A 186 3.98 3.95 -19.07
C ALA A 186 3.68 5.29 -19.76
N PHE A 187 2.82 5.31 -20.81
CA PHE A 187 2.37 6.54 -21.47
C PHE A 187 1.68 7.48 -20.48
N LEU A 188 0.74 6.98 -19.69
CA LEU A 188 0.02 7.77 -18.68
C LEU A 188 0.96 8.20 -17.54
N GLY A 189 1.86 7.33 -17.10
CA GLY A 189 2.88 7.60 -16.09
C GLY A 189 3.84 8.72 -16.48
N CYS A 190 4.12 8.90 -17.79
CA CYS A 190 4.87 10.06 -18.29
C CYS A 190 4.09 11.37 -18.16
N MET A 191 2.76 11.36 -18.05
CA MET A 191 1.96 12.56 -17.82
C MET A 191 1.97 12.96 -16.35
N ASP A 192 1.68 12.01 -15.47
CA ASP A 192 1.72 12.13 -14.01
C ASP A 192 1.66 10.74 -13.35
N PRO A 193 2.09 10.59 -12.07
CA PRO A 193 2.18 9.28 -11.41
C PRO A 193 0.83 8.66 -11.03
N HIS A 194 -0.28 9.38 -11.18
CA HIS A 194 -1.60 8.95 -10.71
C HIS A 194 -2.57 8.61 -11.84
N SER A 195 -2.25 8.99 -13.08
CA SER A 195 -3.00 8.56 -14.25
C SER A 195 -2.64 7.13 -14.61
N SER A 196 -3.65 6.29 -14.84
CA SER A 196 -3.45 4.87 -15.14
C SER A 196 -4.52 4.31 -16.07
N TYR A 197 -4.13 3.32 -16.87
CA TYR A 197 -5.03 2.48 -17.66
C TYR A 197 -5.48 1.29 -16.81
N MET A 198 -6.75 0.92 -16.92
CA MET A 198 -7.35 -0.19 -16.20
C MET A 198 -8.31 -0.97 -17.09
N ASN A 199 -8.26 -2.29 -17.05
CA ASN A 199 -9.33 -3.13 -17.55
C ASN A 199 -10.54 -3.11 -16.58
N ALA A 200 -11.65 -3.78 -16.95
CA ALA A 200 -12.86 -3.79 -16.14
C ALA A 200 -12.66 -4.40 -14.74
N ALA A 201 -11.83 -5.44 -14.61
CA ALA A 201 -11.53 -6.07 -13.34
C ALA A 201 -10.72 -5.15 -12.43
N GLN A 202 -9.66 -4.54 -12.95
CA GLN A 202 -8.83 -3.59 -12.21
C GLN A 202 -9.61 -2.33 -11.78
N LYS A 203 -10.55 -1.86 -12.63
CA LYS A 203 -11.47 -0.78 -12.22
C LYS A 203 -12.33 -1.19 -11.05
N GLN A 204 -12.93 -2.38 -11.10
CA GLN A 204 -13.79 -2.88 -10.04
C GLN A 204 -13.01 -3.09 -8.74
N ASP A 205 -11.79 -3.60 -8.82
CA ASP A 205 -10.90 -3.75 -7.69
C ASP A 205 -10.55 -2.38 -7.07
N PHE A 206 -10.15 -1.42 -7.87
CA PHE A 206 -9.92 -0.04 -7.41
C PHE A 206 -11.14 0.56 -6.72
N GLU A 207 -12.35 0.37 -7.27
CA GLU A 207 -13.59 0.85 -6.65
C GLU A 207 -13.89 0.12 -5.34
N SER A 208 -13.58 -1.17 -5.23
CA SER A 208 -13.79 -1.95 -4.00
C SER A 208 -12.89 -1.48 -2.85
N HIS A 209 -11.67 -1.03 -3.12
CA HIS A 209 -10.78 -0.44 -2.10
C HIS A 209 -11.29 0.90 -1.54
N LEU A 210 -12.12 1.61 -2.30
CA LEU A 210 -12.76 2.86 -1.87
C LEU A 210 -14.14 2.62 -1.24
N ASN A 211 -14.61 1.38 -1.19
CA ASN A 211 -15.87 0.97 -0.58
C ASN A 211 -15.61 0.19 0.73
N THR A 212 -16.59 0.18 1.63
CA THR A 212 -16.58 -0.72 2.79
C THR A 212 -16.97 -2.15 2.44
N GLU A 213 -17.54 -2.35 1.26
CA GLU A 213 -18.00 -3.62 0.76
C GLU A 213 -17.19 -4.03 -0.48
N GLY A 214 -16.70 -5.24 -0.49
CA GLY A 214 -15.99 -5.83 -1.62
C GLY A 214 -16.48 -7.24 -1.90
N TYR A 215 -16.09 -7.78 -3.06
CA TYR A 215 -16.36 -9.17 -3.41
C TYR A 215 -15.25 -10.06 -2.90
N TYR A 216 -15.52 -10.83 -1.84
CA TYR A 216 -14.54 -11.68 -1.18
C TYR A 216 -15.00 -13.14 -1.11
N PHE A 217 -14.04 -14.05 -1.04
CA PHE A 217 -14.29 -15.44 -0.66
C PHE A 217 -14.47 -15.62 0.86
N GLY A 218 -14.09 -14.60 1.66
CA GLY A 218 -14.14 -14.62 3.12
C GLY A 218 -13.05 -15.51 3.73
N PHE A 219 -11.83 -15.46 3.19
CA PHE A 219 -10.64 -16.02 3.79
C PHE A 219 -9.40 -15.16 3.49
N SER A 220 -8.43 -15.19 4.36
CA SER A 220 -7.10 -14.67 4.13
C SER A 220 -6.09 -15.81 3.93
N ILE A 221 -5.06 -15.55 3.12
CA ILE A 221 -3.99 -16.51 2.84
C ILE A 221 -2.65 -15.96 3.32
N GLY A 222 -1.69 -16.86 3.53
CA GLY A 222 -0.35 -16.47 3.90
C GLY A 222 0.62 -17.64 3.82
N ASN A 223 1.90 -17.35 3.93
CA ASN A 223 2.94 -18.36 3.87
C ASN A 223 3.04 -19.14 5.19
N THR A 224 3.07 -20.46 5.11
CA THR A 224 3.38 -21.33 6.25
C THR A 224 4.90 -21.35 6.50
N PRO A 225 5.35 -21.80 7.69
CA PRO A 225 6.77 -22.02 7.96
C PRO A 225 7.46 -23.02 7.01
N LYS A 226 6.67 -23.80 6.26
CA LYS A 226 7.16 -24.70 5.22
C LYS A 226 7.25 -24.03 3.86
N GLY A 227 6.82 -22.76 3.76
CA GLY A 227 6.78 -21.99 2.52
C GLY A 227 5.66 -22.39 1.55
N GLU A 228 4.65 -23.10 2.04
CA GLU A 228 3.41 -23.36 1.31
C GLU A 228 2.41 -22.24 1.63
N VAL A 229 1.52 -21.91 0.73
CA VAL A 229 0.46 -20.93 0.99
C VAL A 229 -0.75 -21.66 1.58
N ALA A 230 -1.24 -21.15 2.70
CA ALA A 230 -2.38 -21.72 3.41
C ALA A 230 -3.40 -20.67 3.82
N ILE A 231 -4.60 -21.13 4.16
CA ILE A 231 -5.66 -20.33 4.76
C ILE A 231 -5.22 -19.91 6.17
N MET A 232 -5.10 -18.61 6.41
CA MET A 232 -4.71 -18.03 7.70
C MET A 232 -5.90 -17.73 8.60
N ALA A 233 -6.98 -17.21 8.01
CA ALA A 233 -8.21 -16.93 8.71
C ALA A 233 -9.41 -17.11 7.79
N LEU A 234 -10.58 -17.31 8.39
CA LEU A 234 -11.88 -17.34 7.71
C LEU A 234 -12.76 -16.24 8.30
N GLU A 235 -13.45 -15.54 7.43
CA GLU A 235 -14.43 -14.53 7.82
C GLU A 235 -15.78 -15.20 8.13
N PRO A 236 -16.31 -15.05 9.34
CA PRO A 236 -17.60 -15.63 9.71
C PRO A 236 -18.74 -15.14 8.79
N GLY A 237 -19.48 -16.08 8.21
CA GLY A 237 -20.56 -15.76 7.26
C GLY A 237 -20.11 -15.58 5.81
N GLY A 238 -18.82 -15.50 5.54
CA GLY A 238 -18.27 -15.45 4.19
C GLY A 238 -18.47 -16.77 3.41
N PRO A 239 -18.31 -16.76 2.07
CA PRO A 239 -18.51 -17.94 1.23
C PRO A 239 -17.72 -19.17 1.66
N ALA A 240 -16.43 -19.00 1.99
CA ALA A 240 -15.59 -20.10 2.46
C ALA A 240 -16.06 -20.66 3.80
N TRP A 241 -16.44 -19.78 4.75
CA TRP A 241 -17.00 -20.18 6.03
C TRP A 241 -18.32 -20.95 5.85
N VAL A 242 -19.25 -20.41 5.05
CA VAL A 242 -20.57 -21.03 4.81
C VAL A 242 -20.45 -22.36 4.08
N SER A 243 -19.42 -22.55 3.26
CA SER A 243 -19.17 -23.85 2.61
C SER A 243 -18.94 -24.98 3.61
N GLY A 244 -18.40 -24.68 4.81
CA GLY A 244 -17.99 -25.66 5.81
C GLY A 244 -16.86 -26.58 5.35
N MET A 245 -16.30 -26.34 4.16
CA MET A 245 -15.32 -27.22 3.51
C MET A 245 -13.90 -26.65 3.53
N ILE A 246 -13.74 -25.36 3.84
CA ILE A 246 -12.46 -24.66 3.99
C ILE A 246 -12.19 -24.44 5.48
N ASN A 247 -10.97 -24.68 5.92
CA ASN A 247 -10.55 -24.48 7.31
C ASN A 247 -9.23 -23.70 7.37
N LYS A 248 -8.97 -23.09 8.52
CA LYS A 248 -7.65 -22.54 8.83
C LYS A 248 -6.59 -23.65 8.74
N ASP A 249 -5.42 -23.32 8.24
CA ASP A 249 -4.26 -24.19 7.97
C ASP A 249 -4.44 -25.14 6.78
N ASP A 250 -5.52 -25.05 6.00
CA ASP A 250 -5.66 -25.75 4.73
C ASP A 250 -4.66 -25.16 3.72
N VAL A 251 -3.84 -26.01 3.10
CA VAL A 251 -2.82 -25.60 2.12
C VAL A 251 -3.43 -25.55 0.73
N LEU A 252 -3.23 -24.44 0.00
CA LEU A 252 -3.70 -24.26 -1.36
C LEU A 252 -2.83 -25.08 -2.34
N LEU A 253 -3.45 -25.90 -3.19
CA LEU A 253 -2.75 -26.74 -4.17
C LEU A 253 -3.00 -26.29 -5.60
N SER A 254 -4.25 -26.04 -5.98
CA SER A 254 -4.61 -25.55 -7.30
C SER A 254 -5.90 -24.75 -7.28
N MET A 255 -6.08 -23.92 -8.29
CA MET A 255 -7.29 -23.16 -8.51
C MET A 255 -7.74 -23.24 -9.96
N LYS A 256 -9.06 -23.11 -10.20
CA LYS A 256 -9.64 -23.08 -11.54
C LYS A 256 -10.85 -22.17 -11.58
N TRP A 257 -10.76 -21.10 -12.35
CA TRP A 257 -11.92 -20.31 -12.72
C TRP A 257 -12.81 -21.06 -13.72
N ALA A 258 -14.11 -20.83 -13.68
CA ALA A 258 -15.06 -21.54 -14.55
C ALA A 258 -14.72 -21.42 -16.06
N SER A 259 -14.18 -20.26 -16.46
CA SER A 259 -13.78 -19.96 -17.86
C SER A 259 -12.35 -20.38 -18.22
N LYS A 260 -11.53 -20.87 -17.25
CA LYS A 260 -10.10 -21.14 -17.43
C LYS A 260 -9.72 -22.58 -17.11
N GLU A 261 -8.55 -22.99 -17.51
CA GLU A 261 -7.93 -24.24 -17.07
C GLU A 261 -7.40 -24.14 -15.64
N ALA A 262 -7.22 -25.31 -15.00
CA ALA A 262 -6.69 -25.36 -13.65
C ALA A 262 -5.23 -24.88 -13.62
N THR A 263 -4.91 -24.05 -12.62
CA THR A 263 -3.57 -23.54 -12.36
C THR A 263 -3.03 -24.18 -11.09
N ASP A 264 -1.83 -24.73 -11.15
CA ASP A 264 -1.10 -25.25 -9.99
C ASP A 264 -0.57 -24.07 -9.17
N LEU A 265 -0.91 -24.04 -7.88
CA LEU A 265 -0.48 -23.00 -6.92
C LEU A 265 0.76 -23.42 -6.13
N THR A 266 1.23 -24.66 -6.32
CA THR A 266 2.35 -25.19 -5.55
C THR A 266 3.62 -24.39 -5.84
N GLY A 267 4.21 -23.81 -4.80
CA GLY A 267 5.44 -23.03 -4.92
C GLY A 267 5.24 -21.57 -5.37
N LEU A 268 4.01 -21.09 -5.57
CA LEU A 268 3.72 -19.67 -5.69
C LEU A 268 3.71 -19.02 -4.30
N ASP A 269 3.99 -17.71 -4.24
CA ASP A 269 3.86 -16.90 -3.03
C ASP A 269 2.41 -16.45 -2.82
N ALA A 270 2.10 -16.01 -1.60
CA ALA A 270 0.76 -15.60 -1.22
C ALA A 270 0.27 -14.37 -2.01
N GLU A 271 1.17 -13.45 -2.39
CA GLU A 271 0.85 -12.27 -3.18
C GLU A 271 0.40 -12.67 -4.59
N THR A 272 1.19 -13.48 -5.28
CA THR A 272 0.84 -14.00 -6.62
C THR A 272 -0.51 -14.74 -6.60
N ILE A 273 -0.76 -15.57 -5.57
CA ILE A 273 -2.03 -16.29 -5.44
C ILE A 273 -3.18 -15.31 -5.15
N SER A 274 -2.95 -14.28 -4.35
CA SER A 274 -3.97 -13.24 -4.08
C SER A 274 -4.38 -12.55 -5.38
N ASP A 275 -3.43 -12.12 -6.20
CA ASP A 275 -3.71 -11.49 -7.50
C ASP A 275 -4.54 -12.43 -8.40
N MET A 276 -4.20 -13.72 -8.42
CA MET A 276 -4.96 -14.71 -9.19
C MET A 276 -6.37 -14.94 -8.64
N LEU A 277 -6.57 -14.83 -7.33
CA LEU A 277 -7.89 -14.91 -6.69
C LEU A 277 -8.75 -13.66 -6.99
N ASP A 278 -8.13 -12.54 -7.35
CA ASP A 278 -8.83 -11.30 -7.65
C ASP A 278 -9.16 -11.09 -9.15
N GLU A 279 -8.82 -12.05 -10.01
CA GLU A 279 -9.10 -11.99 -11.45
C GLU A 279 -10.59 -11.86 -11.80
N SER A 280 -11.50 -12.41 -11.00
CA SER A 280 -12.95 -12.32 -11.24
C SER A 280 -13.75 -12.21 -9.95
N ASN A 281 -14.78 -11.36 -9.98
CA ASN A 281 -15.73 -11.19 -8.88
C ASN A 281 -17.05 -11.95 -9.10
N THR A 282 -17.30 -12.45 -10.30
CA THR A 282 -18.59 -13.06 -10.68
C THR A 282 -18.49 -14.55 -11.01
N GLU A 283 -17.31 -15.04 -11.38
CA GLU A 283 -17.13 -16.44 -11.74
C GLU A 283 -17.01 -17.34 -10.50
N LYS A 284 -17.34 -18.61 -10.70
CA LYS A 284 -17.08 -19.66 -9.71
C LYS A 284 -15.63 -20.08 -9.77
N LEU A 285 -15.05 -20.26 -8.60
CA LEU A 285 -13.69 -20.75 -8.39
C LEU A 285 -13.75 -22.17 -7.81
N GLU A 286 -13.14 -23.13 -8.48
CA GLU A 286 -12.80 -24.43 -7.90
C GLU A 286 -11.43 -24.31 -7.22
N LEU A 287 -11.38 -24.43 -5.90
CA LEU A 287 -10.17 -24.35 -5.10
C LEU A 287 -9.86 -25.73 -4.52
N THR A 288 -8.71 -26.28 -4.87
CA THR A 288 -8.21 -27.55 -4.31
C THR A 288 -7.26 -27.27 -3.17
N VAL A 289 -7.58 -27.83 -2.00
CA VAL A 289 -6.82 -27.65 -0.78
C VAL A 289 -6.41 -28.99 -0.19
N ARG A 290 -5.27 -29.00 0.50
CA ARG A 290 -4.84 -30.10 1.35
C ARG A 290 -5.12 -29.78 2.80
N LYS A 291 -5.96 -30.61 3.41
CA LYS A 291 -6.34 -30.53 4.80
C LYS A 291 -5.15 -30.83 5.73
N LYS A 292 -5.26 -30.42 6.97
CA LYS A 292 -4.28 -30.76 8.02
C LYS A 292 -4.14 -32.28 8.24
N SER A 293 -5.19 -33.05 7.92
CA SER A 293 -5.17 -34.53 7.90
C SER A 293 -4.33 -35.14 6.76
N GLY A 294 -3.96 -34.34 5.75
CA GLY A 294 -3.35 -34.78 4.49
C GLY A 294 -4.36 -35.10 3.37
N GLU A 295 -5.64 -35.09 3.64
CA GLU A 295 -6.69 -35.27 2.65
C GLU A 295 -6.72 -34.10 1.66
N VAL A 296 -6.92 -34.40 0.38
CA VAL A 296 -7.07 -33.38 -0.67
C VAL A 296 -8.56 -33.23 -1.02
N GLN A 297 -9.04 -32.00 -0.98
CA GLN A 297 -10.43 -31.67 -1.22
C GLN A 297 -10.56 -30.51 -2.19
N THR A 298 -11.50 -30.60 -3.14
CA THR A 298 -11.84 -29.50 -4.05
C THR A 298 -13.18 -28.89 -3.63
N VAL A 299 -13.21 -27.57 -3.53
CA VAL A 299 -14.37 -26.79 -3.10
C VAL A 299 -14.69 -25.77 -4.17
N THR A 300 -15.96 -25.64 -4.54
CA THR A 300 -16.43 -24.59 -5.44
C THR A 300 -16.91 -23.41 -4.62
N LEU A 301 -16.30 -22.26 -4.82
CA LEU A 301 -16.63 -20.99 -4.17
C LEU A 301 -17.05 -19.95 -5.20
N GLN A 302 -17.84 -18.99 -4.74
CA GLN A 302 -18.14 -17.77 -5.50
C GLN A 302 -18.02 -16.60 -4.54
N LYS A 303 -17.36 -15.54 -4.96
CA LYS A 303 -17.24 -14.32 -4.16
C LYS A 303 -18.65 -13.76 -3.87
N ARG A 304 -18.81 -13.23 -2.67
CA ARG A 304 -19.99 -12.47 -2.26
C ARG A 304 -19.59 -11.09 -1.82
N LYS A 305 -20.50 -10.16 -1.93
CA LYS A 305 -20.33 -8.81 -1.39
C LYS A 305 -20.35 -8.92 0.14
N LEU A 306 -19.23 -8.59 0.78
CA LEU A 306 -19.05 -8.62 2.24
C LEU A 306 -18.56 -7.25 2.68
N GLU A 307 -18.96 -6.80 3.88
CA GLU A 307 -18.37 -5.65 4.51
C GLU A 307 -16.98 -6.03 5.06
N SER A 308 -15.96 -5.25 4.74
CA SER A 308 -14.63 -5.43 5.31
C SER A 308 -14.52 -4.64 6.61
N ASP A 309 -14.44 -5.36 7.73
CA ASP A 309 -14.23 -4.75 9.04
C ASP A 309 -12.91 -3.96 9.16
N GLU A 310 -11.94 -4.24 8.31
CA GLU A 310 -10.63 -3.56 8.31
C GLU A 310 -10.71 -2.15 7.71
N ASN A 311 -11.63 -1.94 6.78
CA ASN A 311 -11.77 -0.69 6.03
C ASN A 311 -12.78 0.29 6.67
N ILE A 312 -13.36 -0.05 7.82
CA ILE A 312 -14.35 0.78 8.51
C ILE A 312 -13.69 1.54 9.65
N VAL A 313 -14.12 2.79 9.86
CA VAL A 313 -13.72 3.61 10.99
C VAL A 313 -13.96 2.89 12.33
N LYS A 314 -13.00 3.00 13.25
CA LYS A 314 -13.10 2.46 14.61
C LYS A 314 -12.81 3.54 15.64
N SER A 315 -13.48 3.45 16.78
CA SER A 315 -13.25 4.37 17.89
C SER A 315 -12.98 3.65 19.21
N PHE A 316 -12.15 4.28 20.03
CA PHE A 316 -11.74 3.79 21.35
C PHE A 316 -11.67 4.93 22.35
N GLU A 317 -11.66 4.58 23.63
CA GLU A 317 -11.41 5.49 24.72
C GLU A 317 -9.97 5.32 25.22
N LEU A 318 -9.26 6.42 25.41
CA LEU A 318 -7.97 6.45 26.07
C LEU A 318 -8.20 7.03 27.48
N ASN A 319 -8.17 6.17 28.48
CA ASN A 319 -8.43 6.52 29.87
C ASN A 319 -7.12 6.82 30.61
N GLY A 320 -6.79 8.09 30.80
CA GLY A 320 -5.61 8.57 31.49
C GLY A 320 -5.97 9.68 32.50
N GLU A 321 -5.20 10.79 32.51
CA GLU A 321 -5.50 11.98 33.35
C GLU A 321 -6.92 12.51 33.05
N LYS A 322 -7.30 12.54 31.78
CA LYS A 322 -8.67 12.73 31.31
C LYS A 322 -9.00 11.67 30.30
N LYS A 323 -10.29 11.45 30.04
CA LYS A 323 -10.74 10.54 29.01
C LYS A 323 -10.67 11.24 27.64
N VAL A 324 -10.00 10.60 26.69
CA VAL A 324 -9.83 11.06 25.30
C VAL A 324 -10.47 10.08 24.36
N GLY A 325 -11.20 10.56 23.35
CA GLY A 325 -11.64 9.76 22.22
C GLY A 325 -10.49 9.57 21.23
N TYR A 326 -10.33 8.36 20.74
CA TYR A 326 -9.40 8.02 19.67
C TYR A 326 -10.19 7.41 18.53
N ILE A 327 -10.05 7.97 17.33
CA ILE A 327 -10.69 7.48 16.11
C ILE A 327 -9.60 7.17 15.09
N VAL A 328 -9.59 5.96 14.54
CA VAL A 328 -8.76 5.59 13.41
C VAL A 328 -9.62 5.55 12.15
N LEU A 329 -9.22 6.31 11.12
CA LEU A 329 -9.86 6.35 9.82
C LEU A 329 -8.93 5.73 8.78
N PRO A 330 -9.21 4.52 8.28
CA PRO A 330 -8.31 3.83 7.35
C PRO A 330 -8.31 4.41 5.94
N ALA A 331 -9.46 4.91 5.46
CA ALA A 331 -9.62 5.51 4.14
C ALA A 331 -10.82 6.48 4.11
N PHE A 332 -10.87 7.36 3.11
CA PHE A 332 -12.06 8.18 2.84
C PHE A 332 -13.00 7.41 1.92
N TYR A 333 -13.61 6.35 2.47
CA TYR A 333 -14.52 5.48 1.75
C TYR A 333 -15.90 6.12 1.55
N THR A 334 -16.58 5.72 0.47
CA THR A 334 -17.95 6.14 0.15
C THR A 334 -18.67 5.03 -0.61
N ARG A 335 -19.99 4.95 -0.49
CA ARG A 335 -20.80 4.00 -1.28
C ARG A 335 -21.34 4.71 -2.52
N TRP A 336 -20.73 4.44 -3.66
CA TRP A 336 -21.12 5.04 -4.93
C TRP A 336 -22.49 4.59 -5.47
N GLU A 337 -22.93 3.38 -5.09
CA GLU A 337 -24.11 2.72 -5.64
C GLU A 337 -25.38 2.94 -4.80
N ASP A 338 -25.27 3.38 -3.57
CA ASP A 338 -26.40 3.55 -2.65
C ASP A 338 -26.32 4.92 -1.96
N ALA A 339 -27.19 5.82 -2.40
CA ALA A 339 -27.30 7.16 -1.80
C ALA A 339 -27.75 7.14 -0.31
N SER A 340 -28.25 6.00 0.19
CA SER A 340 -28.59 5.76 1.61
C SER A 340 -27.46 5.08 2.39
N GLY A 341 -26.36 4.71 1.72
CA GLY A 341 -25.24 3.95 2.28
C GLY A 341 -24.42 4.74 3.30
N SER A 342 -23.71 4.05 4.19
CA SER A 342 -22.76 4.64 5.13
C SER A 342 -21.60 5.25 4.37
N SER A 343 -21.23 6.48 4.74
CA SER A 343 -20.04 7.19 4.28
C SER A 343 -19.08 7.39 5.45
N CYS A 344 -17.79 7.53 5.19
CA CYS A 344 -16.83 7.66 6.28
C CYS A 344 -17.10 8.91 7.14
N ALA A 345 -17.57 10.00 6.55
CA ALA A 345 -17.93 11.21 7.31
C ALA A 345 -19.11 10.94 8.26
N ALA A 346 -20.17 10.27 7.77
CA ALA A 346 -21.32 9.90 8.60
C ALA A 346 -20.92 8.90 9.71
N ASP A 347 -20.02 7.97 9.41
CA ASP A 347 -19.57 6.98 10.40
C ASP A 347 -18.67 7.62 11.46
N VAL A 348 -17.74 8.51 11.11
CA VAL A 348 -16.96 9.31 12.07
C VAL A 348 -17.89 10.15 12.95
N ALA A 349 -18.94 10.75 12.38
CA ALA A 349 -19.93 11.49 13.14
C ALA A 349 -20.63 10.60 14.19
N LYS A 350 -21.02 9.37 13.82
CA LYS A 350 -21.61 8.39 14.75
C LYS A 350 -20.63 8.00 15.85
N GLU A 351 -19.36 7.73 15.50
CA GLU A 351 -18.33 7.41 16.48
C GLU A 351 -18.09 8.55 17.48
N ILE A 352 -18.04 9.79 17.01
CA ILE A 352 -17.94 10.98 17.89
C ILE A 352 -19.14 11.07 18.83
N ILE A 353 -20.36 10.80 18.34
CA ILE A 353 -21.56 10.83 19.18
C ILE A 353 -21.50 9.76 20.28
N LYS A 354 -20.99 8.55 19.99
CA LYS A 354 -20.76 7.50 20.99
C LYS A 354 -19.76 7.96 22.05
N LEU A 355 -18.60 8.47 21.64
CA LEU A 355 -17.55 8.97 22.53
C LEU A 355 -18.00 10.17 23.39
N LYS A 356 -18.82 11.07 22.84
CA LYS A 356 -19.40 12.18 23.60
C LYS A 356 -20.34 11.69 24.71
N LYS A 357 -21.10 10.61 24.48
CA LYS A 357 -21.93 9.98 25.53
C LYS A 357 -21.08 9.41 26.66
N ASP A 358 -19.86 9.02 26.37
CA ASP A 358 -18.90 8.54 27.35
C ASP A 358 -18.02 9.65 27.95
N SER A 359 -18.37 10.92 27.67
CA SER A 359 -17.82 12.15 28.29
C SER A 359 -16.32 12.36 28.02
N ILE A 360 -15.91 12.25 26.76
CA ILE A 360 -14.53 12.58 26.35
C ILE A 360 -14.21 14.06 26.55
N SER A 361 -12.97 14.36 26.95
CA SER A 361 -12.45 15.72 27.14
C SER A 361 -11.65 16.25 25.95
N GLY A 362 -11.28 15.38 25.02
CA GLY A 362 -10.52 15.68 23.81
C GLY A 362 -10.65 14.56 22.79
N LEU A 363 -10.19 14.80 21.56
CA LEU A 363 -10.28 13.86 20.45
C LEU A 363 -8.93 13.75 19.73
N ILE A 364 -8.50 12.53 19.43
CA ILE A 364 -7.41 12.23 18.49
C ILE A 364 -8.04 11.57 17.27
N LEU A 365 -7.84 12.15 16.09
CA LEU A 365 -8.19 11.56 14.80
C LEU A 365 -6.90 11.07 14.14
N ASP A 366 -6.78 9.75 13.97
CA ASP A 366 -5.61 9.13 13.35
C ASP A 366 -5.83 8.91 11.86
N LEU A 367 -5.04 9.61 11.06
CA LEU A 367 -5.00 9.53 9.60
C LEU A 367 -3.68 8.90 9.10
N ARG A 368 -2.85 8.35 9.97
CA ARG A 368 -1.64 7.65 9.55
C ARG A 368 -2.00 6.49 8.64
N TYR A 369 -1.22 6.29 7.58
CA TYR A 369 -1.42 5.25 6.57
C TYR A 369 -2.73 5.37 5.77
N ASN A 370 -3.45 6.49 5.89
CA ASN A 370 -4.65 6.76 5.11
C ASN A 370 -4.29 7.43 3.78
N GLY A 371 -4.27 6.67 2.70
CA GLY A 371 -3.93 7.13 1.34
C GLY A 371 -4.95 8.07 0.69
N GLY A 372 -6.03 8.42 1.40
CA GLY A 372 -7.07 9.30 0.89
C GLY A 372 -8.35 8.57 0.49
N GLY A 373 -8.97 8.99 -0.61
CA GLY A 373 -10.23 8.46 -1.14
C GLY A 373 -11.14 9.56 -1.69
N SER A 374 -12.41 9.58 -1.29
CA SER A 374 -13.40 10.52 -1.79
C SER A 374 -13.14 11.96 -1.33
N LEU A 375 -13.01 12.87 -2.31
CA LEU A 375 -12.91 14.30 -2.07
C LEU A 375 -14.15 14.84 -1.34
N GLN A 376 -15.34 14.37 -1.72
CA GLN A 376 -16.60 14.79 -1.11
C GLN A 376 -16.63 14.41 0.36
N GLU A 377 -16.23 13.20 0.70
CA GLU A 377 -16.17 12.74 2.09
C GLU A 377 -15.21 13.58 2.95
N ALA A 378 -14.08 14.03 2.38
CA ALA A 378 -13.16 14.90 3.11
C ALA A 378 -13.79 16.28 3.40
N VAL A 379 -14.57 16.81 2.46
CA VAL A 379 -15.30 18.07 2.64
C VAL A 379 -16.39 17.93 3.70
N GLU A 380 -17.18 16.86 3.64
CA GLU A 380 -18.24 16.57 4.62
C GLU A 380 -17.66 16.31 6.02
N MET A 381 -16.53 15.59 6.09
CA MET A 381 -15.85 15.33 7.35
C MET A 381 -15.28 16.61 7.97
N ALA A 382 -14.77 17.54 7.17
CA ALA A 382 -14.36 18.84 7.69
C ALA A 382 -15.53 19.60 8.36
N GLY A 383 -16.75 19.49 7.81
CA GLY A 383 -17.98 20.06 8.38
C GLY A 383 -18.40 19.49 9.74
N ILE A 384 -17.88 18.31 10.14
CA ILE A 384 -18.07 17.79 11.50
C ILE A 384 -17.40 18.69 12.55
N PHE A 385 -16.32 19.38 12.16
CA PHE A 385 -15.42 20.13 13.04
C PHE A 385 -15.42 21.63 12.78
N ILE A 386 -15.83 22.09 11.60
CA ILE A 386 -15.90 23.48 11.16
C ILE A 386 -17.37 23.82 10.95
N ASP A 387 -17.83 24.96 11.48
CA ASP A 387 -19.26 25.31 11.47
C ASP A 387 -19.77 25.57 10.05
N GLU A 388 -19.17 26.51 9.33
CA GLU A 388 -19.55 26.89 7.97
C GLU A 388 -18.32 27.49 7.27
N GLY A 389 -18.08 27.13 6.02
CA GLY A 389 -17.03 27.81 5.28
C GLY A 389 -16.41 27.00 4.13
N ALA A 390 -15.42 27.62 3.51
CA ALA A 390 -14.66 27.00 2.44
C ALA A 390 -13.67 25.98 3.01
N ILE A 391 -13.68 24.77 2.47
CA ILE A 391 -12.77 23.69 2.89
C ILE A 391 -11.54 23.65 2.00
N CYS A 392 -11.72 23.74 0.70
CA CYS A 392 -10.62 23.76 -0.27
C CYS A 392 -11.03 24.47 -1.56
N GLN A 393 -10.05 24.69 -2.42
CA GLN A 393 -10.23 25.20 -3.76
C GLN A 393 -9.80 24.13 -4.78
N VAL A 394 -10.52 23.99 -5.87
CA VAL A 394 -10.29 22.97 -6.89
C VAL A 394 -10.12 23.66 -8.24
N GLY A 395 -9.00 23.47 -8.88
CA GLY A 395 -8.70 23.91 -10.23
C GLY A 395 -8.84 22.77 -11.23
N SER A 396 -9.35 23.08 -12.41
CA SER A 396 -9.38 22.19 -13.58
C SER A 396 -8.67 22.86 -14.76
N ARG A 397 -8.58 22.16 -15.88
CA ARG A 397 -7.98 22.71 -17.11
C ARG A 397 -8.65 24.00 -17.60
N THR A 398 -9.87 24.31 -17.19
CA THR A 398 -10.64 25.48 -17.67
C THR A 398 -10.33 26.77 -16.92
N ASP A 399 -9.29 26.83 -16.10
CA ASP A 399 -8.85 27.97 -15.27
C ASP A 399 -9.88 28.51 -14.27
N LYS A 400 -11.04 27.88 -14.17
CA LYS A 400 -12.04 28.22 -13.16
C LYS A 400 -11.74 27.53 -11.86
N ILE A 401 -11.58 28.29 -10.81
CA ILE A 401 -11.41 27.76 -9.45
C ILE A 401 -12.79 27.58 -8.82
N LEU A 402 -13.10 26.33 -8.49
CA LEU A 402 -14.28 25.95 -7.72
C LEU A 402 -13.91 25.93 -6.23
N VAL A 403 -14.71 26.53 -5.38
CA VAL A 403 -14.54 26.48 -3.92
C VAL A 403 -15.51 25.45 -3.36
N LEU A 404 -14.98 24.40 -2.77
CA LEU A 404 -15.77 23.42 -2.05
C LEU A 404 -15.96 23.91 -0.62
N LYS A 405 -17.20 23.83 -0.13
CA LYS A 405 -17.61 24.43 1.14
C LYS A 405 -18.45 23.44 1.93
N ASP A 406 -18.31 23.50 3.25
CA ASP A 406 -19.41 23.11 4.11
C ASP A 406 -20.46 24.23 4.13
N ILE A 407 -21.68 23.86 3.83
CA ILE A 407 -22.85 24.75 3.80
C ILE A 407 -23.80 24.52 4.99
N ASN A 408 -23.50 23.49 5.80
CA ASN A 408 -24.30 23.14 6.96
C ASN A 408 -23.81 23.94 8.18
N ARG A 409 -24.74 24.45 8.98
CA ARG A 409 -24.42 25.11 10.25
C ARG A 409 -24.37 24.10 11.38
N GLY A 410 -23.46 24.35 12.30
CA GLY A 410 -23.26 23.55 13.48
C GLY A 410 -22.11 22.57 13.32
N VAL A 411 -21.54 22.18 14.44
CA VAL A 411 -20.44 21.19 14.51
C VAL A 411 -20.85 20.03 15.41
N ILE A 412 -20.41 18.85 15.07
CA ILE A 412 -20.65 17.66 15.90
C ILE A 412 -19.68 17.64 17.09
N TYR A 413 -18.44 18.13 16.87
CA TYR A 413 -17.42 18.20 17.90
C TYR A 413 -16.65 19.52 17.86
N SER A 414 -16.67 20.26 18.95
CA SER A 414 -15.99 21.57 19.15
C SER A 414 -14.87 21.56 20.19
N GLY A 415 -14.64 20.41 20.85
CA GLY A 415 -13.60 20.27 21.88
C GLY A 415 -12.17 20.26 21.33
N PRO A 416 -11.15 20.24 22.20
CA PRO A 416 -9.74 20.13 21.82
C PRO A 416 -9.48 18.90 20.94
N MET A 417 -8.64 19.08 19.90
CA MET A 417 -8.45 18.05 18.89
C MET A 417 -7.00 18.00 18.39
N VAL A 418 -6.51 16.78 18.20
CA VAL A 418 -5.25 16.44 17.51
C VAL A 418 -5.59 15.61 16.29
N VAL A 419 -4.95 15.88 15.18
CA VAL A 419 -4.93 15.00 13.98
C VAL A 419 -3.54 14.42 13.85
N LEU A 420 -3.44 13.10 13.89
CA LEU A 420 -2.19 12.38 13.78
C LEU A 420 -1.97 11.95 12.32
N VAL A 421 -0.82 12.29 11.75
CA VAL A 421 -0.47 12.07 10.34
C VAL A 421 0.94 11.50 10.18
N ASN A 422 1.22 10.87 9.03
CA ASN A 422 2.56 10.44 8.65
C ASN A 422 2.79 10.56 7.13
N GLY A 423 3.96 10.15 6.64
CA GLY A 423 4.32 10.19 5.22
C GLY A 423 3.38 9.44 4.28
N TYR A 424 2.60 8.49 4.79
CA TYR A 424 1.57 7.75 4.03
C TYR A 424 0.18 8.40 4.07
N SER A 425 -0.02 9.46 4.86
CA SER A 425 -1.24 10.28 4.82
C SER A 425 -1.26 11.07 3.51
N ALA A 426 -2.19 10.76 2.60
CA ALA A 426 -2.18 11.34 1.25
C ALA A 426 -3.55 11.88 0.81
N SER A 427 -3.56 12.81 -0.14
CA SER A 427 -4.76 13.26 -0.88
C SER A 427 -5.88 13.80 0.04
N ALA A 428 -7.02 13.11 0.17
CA ALA A 428 -8.17 13.50 1.01
C ALA A 428 -7.77 13.66 2.48
N SER A 429 -6.84 12.84 3.00
CA SER A 429 -6.28 12.98 4.35
C SER A 429 -5.54 14.31 4.52
N GLU A 430 -4.76 14.68 3.51
CA GLU A 430 -4.01 15.94 3.51
C GLU A 430 -4.94 17.15 3.39
N LEU A 431 -6.00 17.00 2.62
CA LEU A 431 -7.01 18.03 2.47
C LEU A 431 -7.74 18.30 3.79
N LEU A 432 -8.15 17.24 4.50
CA LEU A 432 -8.77 17.38 5.82
C LEU A 432 -7.79 17.96 6.84
N ALA A 433 -6.59 17.39 6.96
CA ALA A 433 -5.57 17.88 7.89
C ALA A 433 -5.20 19.34 7.61
N GLY A 434 -4.97 19.69 6.33
CA GLY A 434 -4.67 21.05 5.90
C GLY A 434 -5.80 22.05 6.18
N SER A 435 -7.06 21.65 5.95
CA SER A 435 -8.21 22.49 6.28
C SER A 435 -8.33 22.75 7.79
N LEU A 436 -8.24 21.70 8.61
CA LEU A 436 -8.32 21.82 10.06
C LEU A 436 -7.16 22.67 10.62
N GLN A 437 -5.96 22.58 10.02
CA GLN A 437 -4.82 23.43 10.34
C GLN A 437 -5.08 24.90 9.96
N ASP A 438 -5.54 25.16 8.73
CA ASP A 438 -5.83 26.53 8.25
C ASP A 438 -6.87 27.23 9.13
N TYR A 439 -7.88 26.50 9.58
CA TYR A 439 -8.90 27.02 10.49
C TYR A 439 -8.42 27.13 11.95
N ASN A 440 -7.21 26.72 12.30
CA ASN A 440 -6.73 26.57 13.69
C ASN A 440 -7.66 25.67 14.53
N ARG A 441 -8.33 24.70 13.89
CA ARG A 441 -9.33 23.85 14.54
C ARG A 441 -8.70 22.66 15.27
N ALA A 442 -7.59 22.15 14.78
CA ALA A 442 -6.86 21.04 15.36
C ALA A 442 -5.35 21.26 15.27
N LEU A 443 -4.60 20.64 16.18
CA LEU A 443 -3.15 20.50 16.04
C LEU A 443 -2.84 19.31 15.14
N ILE A 444 -2.03 19.52 14.12
CA ILE A 444 -1.53 18.46 13.27
C ILE A 444 -0.22 17.95 13.88
N VAL A 445 -0.18 16.66 14.20
CA VAL A 445 0.93 16.00 14.91
C VAL A 445 1.44 14.82 14.08
N GLY A 446 2.74 14.58 14.06
CA GLY A 446 3.35 13.46 13.34
C GLY A 446 4.46 13.89 12.41
N SER A 447 4.59 13.25 11.25
CA SER A 447 5.56 13.60 10.21
C SER A 447 4.90 14.28 9.01
N ARG A 448 5.72 14.83 8.10
CA ARG A 448 5.26 15.42 6.85
C ARG A 448 4.40 14.43 6.06
N THR A 449 3.27 14.86 5.52
CA THR A 449 2.41 14.01 4.71
C THR A 449 2.94 13.80 3.29
N HIS A 450 2.32 12.92 2.52
CA HIS A 450 2.79 12.47 1.20
C HIS A 450 3.02 13.60 0.17
N GLY A 451 2.09 14.55 0.07
CA GLY A 451 2.19 15.69 -0.86
C GLY A 451 1.40 15.52 -2.15
N LYS A 452 0.29 14.78 -2.15
CA LYS A 452 -0.56 14.59 -3.33
C LYS A 452 -1.74 15.57 -3.34
N ALA A 453 -1.69 16.56 -4.23
CA ALA A 453 -2.75 17.55 -4.43
C ALA A 453 -3.41 17.46 -5.81
N THR A 454 -3.62 16.24 -6.30
CA THR A 454 -4.28 15.98 -7.58
C THR A 454 -5.53 15.12 -7.39
N GLY A 455 -6.55 15.36 -8.23
CA GLY A 455 -7.77 14.58 -8.25
C GLY A 455 -7.96 13.86 -9.59
N GLN A 456 -8.31 12.57 -9.51
CA GLN A 456 -8.50 11.72 -10.68
C GLN A 456 -9.99 11.47 -10.95
N GLN A 457 -10.31 11.22 -12.21
CA GLN A 457 -11.61 10.75 -12.67
C GLN A 457 -11.45 9.51 -13.55
N ILE A 458 -12.30 8.51 -13.34
CA ILE A 458 -12.33 7.32 -14.19
C ILE A 458 -13.21 7.62 -15.41
N ARG A 459 -12.67 7.37 -16.59
CA ARG A 459 -13.33 7.57 -17.88
C ARG A 459 -13.29 6.28 -18.69
N PRO A 460 -14.40 5.87 -19.32
CA PRO A 460 -14.36 4.76 -20.27
C PRO A 460 -13.50 5.13 -21.49
N VAL A 461 -12.76 4.15 -21.98
CA VAL A 461 -12.07 4.24 -23.28
C VAL A 461 -12.96 3.55 -24.31
N GLU A 462 -13.40 4.29 -25.31
CA GLU A 462 -14.14 3.70 -26.42
C GLU A 462 -13.14 3.01 -27.35
N ASN A 463 -13.15 1.69 -27.37
CA ASN A 463 -12.42 0.91 -28.34
C ASN A 463 -13.28 0.80 -29.63
N MET A 464 -12.95 1.60 -30.63
CA MET A 464 -13.68 1.60 -31.91
C MET A 464 -13.52 0.28 -32.70
N LEU A 465 -12.50 -0.51 -32.39
CA LEU A 465 -12.22 -1.80 -33.05
C LEU A 465 -12.89 -2.97 -32.34
N ASP A 466 -13.08 -2.86 -31.04
CA ASP A 466 -13.80 -3.86 -30.23
C ASP A 466 -14.70 -3.17 -29.19
N PRO A 467 -15.98 -2.93 -29.52
CA PRO A 467 -16.94 -2.33 -28.59
C PRO A 467 -17.23 -3.20 -27.33
N SER A 468 -16.80 -4.46 -27.31
CA SER A 468 -16.94 -5.35 -26.15
C SER A 468 -15.80 -5.15 -25.14
N ASP A 469 -14.69 -4.56 -25.54
CA ASP A 469 -13.57 -4.22 -24.66
C ASP A 469 -13.95 -3.03 -23.76
N LYS A 470 -14.14 -3.31 -22.48
CA LYS A 470 -14.44 -2.33 -21.44
C LYS A 470 -13.16 -1.92 -20.72
N SER A 471 -12.47 -1.00 -21.33
CA SER A 471 -11.27 -0.39 -20.77
C SER A 471 -11.55 0.99 -20.18
N PHE A 472 -10.75 1.42 -19.23
CA PHE A 472 -10.91 2.68 -18.51
C PHE A 472 -9.56 3.38 -18.34
N VAL A 473 -9.61 4.70 -18.27
CA VAL A 473 -8.48 5.53 -17.86
C VAL A 473 -8.87 6.29 -16.59
N LYS A 474 -8.11 6.09 -15.54
CA LYS A 474 -8.10 6.97 -14.37
C LYS A 474 -7.19 8.13 -14.71
N LEU A 475 -7.74 9.33 -14.91
CA LEU A 475 -7.03 10.49 -15.43
C LEU A 475 -6.99 11.62 -14.40
N THR A 476 -5.84 12.25 -14.24
CA THR A 476 -5.67 13.44 -13.40
C THR A 476 -6.31 14.67 -14.06
N CYS A 477 -7.49 15.05 -13.55
CA CYS A 477 -8.31 16.14 -14.10
C CYS A 477 -8.35 17.39 -13.21
N LEU A 478 -7.94 17.27 -11.94
CA LEU A 478 -8.09 18.30 -10.92
C LEU A 478 -6.78 18.57 -10.18
N LYS A 479 -6.59 19.83 -9.79
CA LYS A 479 -5.60 20.26 -8.79
C LYS A 479 -6.32 20.76 -7.55
N LEU A 480 -5.79 20.43 -6.39
CA LEU A 480 -6.35 20.80 -5.10
C LEU A 480 -5.48 21.87 -4.43
N TYR A 481 -6.13 22.84 -3.83
CA TYR A 481 -5.48 23.94 -3.11
C TYR A 481 -6.16 24.16 -1.77
N ARG A 482 -5.38 24.54 -0.78
CA ARG A 482 -5.89 25.00 0.51
C ARG A 482 -6.71 26.27 0.33
N VAL A 483 -7.54 26.62 1.31
CA VAL A 483 -8.30 27.89 1.32
C VAL A 483 -7.39 29.13 1.24
N THR A 484 -6.16 29.00 1.71
CA THR A 484 -5.10 30.01 1.61
C THR A 484 -4.54 30.18 0.20
N GLY A 485 -4.97 29.36 -0.77
CA GLY A 485 -4.47 29.35 -2.15
C GLY A 485 -3.15 28.57 -2.36
N LYS A 486 -2.55 28.06 -1.30
CA LYS A 486 -1.34 27.23 -1.38
C LYS A 486 -1.68 25.81 -1.82
N SER A 487 -0.81 25.19 -2.63
CA SER A 487 -0.88 23.77 -2.94
C SER A 487 -0.05 22.97 -1.93
N ILE A 488 -0.50 21.78 -1.61
CA ILE A 488 0.29 20.78 -0.87
C ILE A 488 1.05 19.84 -1.82
N GLN A 489 0.91 20.02 -3.15
CA GLN A 489 1.59 19.20 -4.15
C GLN A 489 3.09 19.18 -3.92
N ARG A 490 3.69 17.99 -3.85
CA ARG A 490 5.10 17.71 -3.51
C ARG A 490 5.55 18.17 -2.11
N GLN A 491 4.78 19.01 -1.42
CA GLN A 491 5.19 19.60 -0.14
C GLN A 491 4.56 18.90 1.07
N GLY A 492 3.40 18.31 0.88
CA GLY A 492 2.60 17.76 1.97
C GLY A 492 2.08 18.81 2.95
N VAL A 493 1.38 18.36 3.95
CA VAL A 493 1.02 19.14 5.13
C VAL A 493 2.14 18.99 6.14
N GLN A 494 2.73 20.13 6.55
CA GLN A 494 3.73 20.15 7.61
C GLN A 494 3.01 20.10 8.95
N PRO A 495 3.35 19.17 9.86
CA PRO A 495 2.71 19.10 11.16
C PRO A 495 3.02 20.33 12.02
N ASP A 496 2.09 20.70 12.91
CA ASP A 496 2.33 21.73 13.91
C ASP A 496 3.31 21.28 14.98
N ILE A 497 3.28 19.98 15.31
CA ILE A 497 4.24 19.31 16.20
C ILE A 497 4.78 18.09 15.49
N GLU A 498 6.06 18.17 15.15
CA GLU A 498 6.77 17.12 14.43
C GLU A 498 7.20 16.00 15.38
N LEU A 499 6.94 14.75 14.96
CA LEU A 499 7.42 13.54 15.64
C LEU A 499 8.39 12.78 14.72
N PRO A 500 9.40 12.11 15.28
CA PRO A 500 10.31 11.30 14.48
C PRO A 500 9.58 10.23 13.68
N ASP A 501 9.87 10.12 12.39
CA ASP A 501 9.31 9.08 11.52
C ASP A 501 10.43 8.13 11.05
N PRO A 502 10.43 6.87 11.49
CA PRO A 502 11.44 5.92 11.08
C PRO A 502 11.40 5.58 9.58
N TYR A 503 10.28 5.85 8.92
CA TYR A 503 10.08 5.54 7.51
C TYR A 503 10.35 6.73 6.57
N GLU A 504 10.64 7.92 7.10
CA GLU A 504 10.94 9.14 6.32
C GLU A 504 12.09 8.92 5.30
N SER A 505 13.05 8.07 5.66
CA SER A 505 14.22 7.80 4.80
C SER A 505 13.95 6.77 3.68
N PHE A 506 12.81 6.10 3.69
CA PHE A 506 12.44 5.14 2.64
C PHE A 506 11.74 5.81 1.44
N GLY A 507 11.47 7.11 1.53
CA GLY A 507 11.13 7.99 0.42
C GLY A 507 9.95 7.53 -0.42
N GLU A 508 8.74 7.71 0.09
CA GLU A 508 7.52 7.51 -0.71
C GLU A 508 6.69 8.79 -0.74
N HIS A 509 7.37 9.94 -0.93
CA HIS A 509 6.67 11.20 -1.12
C HIS A 509 6.41 11.48 -2.60
N GLU A 510 5.36 12.25 -2.86
CA GLU A 510 5.03 12.75 -4.21
C GLU A 510 6.23 13.44 -4.88
N SER A 511 7.07 14.14 -4.08
CA SER A 511 8.27 14.81 -4.57
C SER A 511 9.31 13.90 -5.18
N ASP A 512 9.31 12.61 -4.83
CA ASP A 512 10.32 11.64 -5.24
C ASP A 512 10.01 11.07 -6.62
N ASN A 513 8.77 11.25 -7.10
CA ASN A 513 8.40 10.85 -8.44
C ASN A 513 8.80 11.96 -9.46
N PRO A 514 9.62 11.64 -10.47
CA PRO A 514 10.07 12.61 -11.47
C PRO A 514 8.94 13.23 -12.29
N TYR A 515 7.84 12.50 -12.47
CA TYR A 515 6.68 12.92 -13.26
C TYR A 515 5.58 13.58 -12.43
N ALA A 516 5.75 13.72 -11.12
CA ALA A 516 4.79 14.44 -10.28
C ALA A 516 4.61 15.88 -10.75
N LEU A 517 3.37 16.35 -10.79
CA LEU A 517 3.05 17.72 -11.18
C LEU A 517 3.75 18.72 -10.26
N LYS A 518 4.20 19.83 -10.84
CA LYS A 518 4.83 20.91 -10.06
C LYS A 518 3.76 21.63 -9.22
N PRO A 519 4.11 22.05 -8.00
CA PRO A 519 3.23 22.88 -7.19
C PRO A 519 3.03 24.25 -7.85
N ASP A 520 1.82 24.76 -7.73
CA ASP A 520 1.46 26.12 -8.12
C ASP A 520 0.56 26.74 -7.04
N THR A 521 0.04 27.93 -7.26
CA THR A 521 -0.79 28.65 -6.30
C THR A 521 -1.94 29.34 -6.98
N VAL A 522 -3.04 29.53 -6.24
CA VAL A 522 -4.18 30.34 -6.65
C VAL A 522 -4.41 31.44 -5.62
N SER A 523 -5.31 32.37 -5.89
CA SER A 523 -5.66 33.41 -4.91
C SER A 523 -6.30 32.79 -3.69
N ALA A 524 -5.91 33.27 -2.50
CA ALA A 524 -6.58 32.89 -1.27
C ALA A 524 -8.08 33.21 -1.33
N TYR A 525 -8.91 32.34 -0.75
CA TYR A 525 -10.35 32.59 -0.68
C TYR A 525 -10.65 33.75 0.27
N LYS A 526 -11.18 34.84 -0.26
CA LYS A 526 -11.32 36.11 0.48
C LYS A 526 -12.30 36.09 1.68
N TYR A 527 -13.21 35.11 1.72
CA TYR A 527 -14.18 34.95 2.82
C TYR A 527 -13.77 33.86 3.81
N PHE A 528 -12.50 33.52 3.84
CA PHE A 528 -11.92 32.61 4.80
C PHE A 528 -11.61 33.34 6.11
N HIS A 529 -12.14 32.86 7.22
CA HIS A 529 -11.97 33.42 8.55
C HIS A 529 -11.51 32.31 9.53
N PRO A 530 -10.22 32.21 9.85
CA PRO A 530 -9.73 31.21 10.79
C PRO A 530 -10.15 31.55 12.24
N MET A 531 -10.22 30.53 13.06
CA MET A 531 -10.36 30.69 14.52
C MET A 531 -9.08 31.32 15.10
N LYS A 532 -9.11 31.64 16.40
CA LYS A 532 -7.91 32.12 17.10
C LYS A 532 -6.78 31.10 16.97
N PRO A 533 -5.54 31.55 16.70
CA PRO A 533 -4.40 30.63 16.62
C PRO A 533 -4.23 29.80 17.90
N LEU A 534 -3.95 28.52 17.74
CA LEU A 534 -3.62 27.64 18.85
C LEU A 534 -2.23 28.00 19.41
N VAL A 535 -2.08 27.92 20.73
CA VAL A 535 -0.78 28.17 21.39
C VAL A 535 0.12 26.93 21.21
N THR A 536 1.05 26.99 20.26
CA THR A 536 1.87 25.83 19.89
C THR A 536 3.28 25.85 20.48
N THR A 537 3.86 27.01 20.80
CA THR A 537 5.28 27.13 21.18
C THR A 537 5.63 26.30 22.40
N GLY A 538 4.87 26.39 23.48
CA GLY A 538 5.10 25.61 24.70
C GLY A 538 4.88 24.10 24.47
N LEU A 539 3.87 23.74 23.67
CA LEU A 539 3.55 22.36 23.33
C LEU A 539 4.68 21.70 22.53
N LYS A 540 5.26 22.41 21.54
CA LYS A 540 6.41 21.94 20.75
C LYS A 540 7.61 21.62 21.65
N GLN A 541 7.91 22.51 22.60
CA GLN A 541 9.05 22.35 23.49
C GLN A 541 8.87 21.17 24.46
N GLN A 542 7.66 21.01 24.99
CA GLN A 542 7.32 19.88 25.87
C GLN A 542 7.36 18.55 25.12
N SER A 543 6.78 18.50 23.92
CA SER A 543 6.83 17.32 23.07
C SER A 543 8.26 16.96 22.69
N ALA A 544 9.06 17.91 22.24
CA ALA A 544 10.48 17.68 21.91
C ALA A 544 11.27 17.07 23.07
N THR A 545 10.92 17.40 24.31
CA THR A 545 11.54 16.79 25.50
C THR A 545 11.04 15.36 25.71
N ARG A 546 9.74 15.08 25.51
CA ARG A 546 9.16 13.75 25.70
C ARG A 546 9.60 12.73 24.66
N VAL A 547 9.74 13.14 23.40
CA VAL A 547 10.20 12.25 22.31
C VAL A 547 11.67 11.80 22.44
N MET A 548 12.42 12.40 23.37
CA MET A 548 13.75 11.90 23.74
C MET A 548 13.70 10.67 24.65
N ASN A 549 12.51 10.11 24.93
CA ASN A 549 12.33 8.91 25.74
C ASN A 549 12.88 7.64 25.05
N LYS A 550 12.92 6.55 25.81
CA LYS A 550 13.45 5.26 25.34
C LYS A 550 12.67 4.68 24.15
N LYS A 551 11.34 4.90 24.10
CA LYS A 551 10.48 4.34 23.03
C LYS A 551 10.83 4.95 21.67
N PHE A 552 10.86 6.30 21.57
CA PHE A 552 11.25 6.98 20.31
C PHE A 552 12.72 6.76 19.96
N LYS A 553 13.60 6.66 20.97
CA LYS A 553 15.00 6.28 20.73
C LYS A 553 15.11 4.87 20.13
N ALA A 554 14.42 3.89 20.67
CA ALA A 554 14.39 2.52 20.16
C ALA A 554 13.81 2.45 18.73
N LEU A 555 12.76 3.25 18.43
CA LEU A 555 12.22 3.39 17.08
C LEU A 555 13.26 3.97 16.12
N GLY A 556 13.97 5.02 16.53
CA GLY A 556 15.03 5.65 15.73
C GLY A 556 16.19 4.67 15.46
N GLU A 557 16.64 3.95 16.47
CA GLU A 557 17.69 2.92 16.34
C GLU A 557 17.25 1.78 15.41
N TYR A 558 16.00 1.34 15.50
CA TYR A 558 15.43 0.33 14.61
C TYR A 558 15.37 0.85 13.16
N ALA A 559 14.88 2.07 12.95
CA ALA A 559 14.82 2.70 11.65
C ALA A 559 16.20 2.90 11.03
N GLU A 560 17.18 3.32 11.84
CA GLU A 560 18.56 3.50 11.39
C GLU A 560 19.18 2.15 11.00
N MET A 561 18.90 1.09 11.78
CA MET A 561 19.34 -0.26 11.45
C MET A 561 18.72 -0.73 10.12
N MET A 562 17.40 -0.58 9.94
CA MET A 562 16.70 -0.93 8.70
C MET A 562 17.22 -0.10 7.52
N THR A 563 17.40 1.21 7.71
CA THR A 563 17.94 2.10 6.69
C THR A 563 19.39 1.74 6.33
N GLN A 564 20.21 1.36 7.30
CA GLN A 564 21.58 0.91 7.03
C GLN A 564 21.61 -0.42 6.30
N GLU A 565 20.75 -1.38 6.63
CA GLU A 565 20.62 -2.64 5.88
C GLU A 565 20.14 -2.38 4.45
N TYR A 566 19.14 -1.54 4.28
CA TYR A 566 18.65 -1.12 2.96
C TYR A 566 19.69 -0.33 2.16
N ARG A 567 20.43 0.62 2.79
CA ARG A 567 21.49 1.43 2.16
C ARG A 567 22.79 0.66 1.92
N LYS A 568 23.11 -0.35 2.71
CA LYS A 568 24.25 -1.23 2.43
C LYS A 568 24.09 -1.91 1.07
N GLY A 569 22.84 -2.00 0.59
CA GLY A 569 22.54 -2.50 -0.76
C GLY A 569 23.06 -3.90 -1.03
N LYS A 570 23.82 -4.51 -0.09
CA LYS A 570 24.51 -5.78 -0.28
C LYS A 570 24.29 -6.70 0.89
N MET A 571 23.68 -7.84 0.60
CA MET A 571 23.51 -8.93 1.55
C MET A 571 24.60 -9.99 1.31
N SER A 572 25.30 -10.40 2.35
CA SER A 572 26.25 -11.53 2.23
C SER A 572 25.49 -12.84 2.04
N LEU A 573 25.89 -13.62 1.05
CA LEU A 573 25.35 -14.97 0.79
C LEU A 573 26.16 -16.06 1.52
N LYS A 574 26.90 -15.70 2.57
CA LYS A 574 27.63 -16.62 3.42
C LYS A 574 26.81 -16.98 4.65
N TRP A 575 26.53 -18.26 4.85
CA TRP A 575 25.63 -18.72 5.90
C TRP A 575 26.06 -18.29 7.31
N ASP A 576 27.35 -18.40 7.65
CA ASP A 576 27.85 -18.07 8.98
C ASP A 576 27.49 -16.63 9.39
N LEU A 577 27.49 -15.69 8.45
CA LEU A 577 27.13 -14.30 8.70
C LEU A 577 25.62 -14.14 8.88
N ALA A 578 24.83 -14.79 8.02
CA ALA A 578 23.37 -14.77 8.10
C ALA A 578 22.87 -15.41 9.39
N GLU A 579 23.42 -16.56 9.77
CA GLU A 579 23.09 -17.24 11.03
C GLU A 579 23.42 -16.38 12.26
N LYS A 580 24.56 -15.69 12.23
CA LYS A 580 24.94 -14.76 13.31
C LYS A 580 23.92 -13.63 13.45
N GLN A 581 23.53 -13.00 12.34
CA GLN A 581 22.51 -11.93 12.33
C GLN A 581 21.15 -12.46 12.81
N LEU A 582 20.73 -13.63 12.32
CA LEU A 582 19.48 -14.29 12.72
C LEU A 582 19.42 -14.54 14.24
N ARG A 583 20.51 -15.04 14.84
CA ARG A 583 20.59 -15.31 16.29
C ARG A 583 20.66 -14.03 17.11
N GLN A 584 21.29 -12.97 16.60
CA GLN A 584 21.32 -11.65 17.22
C GLN A 584 19.93 -11.00 17.21
N ALA A 585 19.22 -11.06 16.08
CA ALA A 585 17.87 -10.52 15.96
C ALA A 585 16.86 -11.22 16.89
N ALA A 586 16.94 -12.55 17.00
CA ALA A 586 16.08 -13.33 17.92
C ALA A 586 16.30 -13.03 19.42
N GLY A 587 17.42 -12.38 19.77
CA GLY A 587 17.75 -11.97 21.13
C GLY A 587 17.63 -10.46 21.38
N SER A 588 17.18 -9.67 20.39
CA SER A 588 17.21 -8.22 20.52
C SER A 588 16.22 -7.73 21.59
N GLU A 589 16.74 -6.97 22.56
CA GLU A 589 15.94 -6.29 23.58
C GLU A 589 15.01 -5.21 22.98
N GLN A 590 15.26 -4.78 21.74
CA GLN A 590 14.53 -3.70 21.07
C GLN A 590 13.07 -4.06 20.80
N GLU A 591 12.79 -5.28 20.36
CA GLU A 591 11.41 -5.78 20.20
C GLU A 591 10.68 -5.91 21.56
N LYS A 592 11.44 -6.23 22.62
CA LYS A 592 10.92 -6.30 24.00
C LYS A 592 10.69 -4.93 24.62
N LEU A 593 11.48 -3.91 24.26
CA LEU A 593 11.34 -2.54 24.76
C LEU A 593 10.08 -1.84 24.23
N LEU A 594 9.69 -2.11 22.98
CA LEU A 594 8.44 -1.60 22.39
C LEU A 594 7.19 -2.22 23.07
N ILE A 595 7.34 -3.39 23.68
CA ILE A 595 6.24 -4.16 24.26
C ILE A 595 6.12 -3.96 25.80
N SER A 596 7.15 -3.53 26.51
CA SER A 596 7.27 -3.75 27.97
C SER A 596 7.09 -2.53 28.88
N GLU A 597 7.04 -1.29 28.36
CA GLU A 597 6.81 -0.11 29.21
C GLU A 597 5.33 0.26 29.27
N GLY A 598 4.81 0.50 30.49
CA GLY A 598 3.42 0.90 30.71
C GLY A 598 3.04 2.17 29.97
N SER A 599 1.84 2.23 29.44
CA SER A 599 1.26 3.43 28.81
C SER A 599 0.73 4.40 29.87
N ILE A 600 0.74 5.69 29.56
CA ILE A 600 0.17 6.76 30.42
C ILE A 600 -1.37 6.77 30.38
N PHE A 601 -1.97 5.98 29.54
CA PHE A 601 -3.41 5.76 29.43
C PHE A 601 -3.72 4.27 29.31
N TYR A 602 -4.98 3.95 29.56
CA TYR A 602 -5.54 2.62 29.37
C TYR A 602 -6.56 2.65 28.24
N PRO A 603 -6.32 1.96 27.10
CA PRO A 603 -7.27 1.92 26.00
C PRO A 603 -8.48 1.03 26.34
N ALA A 604 -9.67 1.50 25.99
CA ALA A 604 -10.92 0.78 26.21
C ALA A 604 -11.88 1.01 25.04
N ASN A 605 -12.90 0.18 24.93
CA ASN A 605 -13.99 0.41 23.99
C ASN A 605 -15.04 1.34 24.56
N ASN A 606 -15.71 2.13 23.71
CA ASN A 606 -16.90 2.85 24.09
C ASN A 606 -18.02 1.89 24.49
N ARG A 607 -18.95 2.35 25.34
CA ARG A 607 -20.02 1.49 25.88
C ARG A 607 -20.95 0.93 24.83
N ALA A 608 -21.15 1.64 23.72
CA ALA A 608 -22.08 1.24 22.66
C ALA A 608 -21.57 0.00 21.90
N ASP A 609 -20.25 -0.14 21.74
CA ASP A 609 -19.64 -1.22 20.95
C ASP A 609 -19.44 -2.51 21.74
N LEU A 610 -19.40 -2.46 23.08
CA LEU A 610 -19.19 -3.63 23.93
C LEU A 610 -20.16 -4.78 23.63
N LYS A 611 -21.40 -4.48 23.25
CA LYS A 611 -22.42 -5.50 22.93
C LYS A 611 -22.13 -6.24 21.62
N PHE A 612 -21.44 -5.61 20.67
CA PHE A 612 -21.06 -6.22 19.40
C PHE A 612 -19.75 -6.99 19.51
N ILE A 613 -18.77 -6.43 20.22
CA ILE A 613 -17.44 -7.01 20.41
C ILE A 613 -17.53 -8.34 21.17
N ASN A 614 -18.47 -8.47 22.11
CA ASN A 614 -18.62 -9.66 22.94
C ASN A 614 -19.43 -10.81 22.31
N VAL A 615 -19.86 -10.69 21.06
CA VAL A 615 -20.71 -11.69 20.41
C VAL A 615 -19.95 -12.99 20.11
N THR A 616 -18.70 -12.90 19.64
CA THR A 616 -17.89 -14.06 19.27
C THR A 616 -16.50 -14.03 19.91
N ASP A 617 -15.86 -15.19 20.05
CA ASP A 617 -14.46 -15.28 20.52
C ASP A 617 -13.48 -14.57 19.56
N ILE A 618 -13.75 -14.67 18.25
CA ILE A 618 -12.94 -14.04 17.21
C ILE A 618 -13.01 -12.51 17.34
N ALA A 619 -14.23 -11.95 17.49
CA ALA A 619 -14.40 -10.50 17.67
C ALA A 619 -13.67 -10.01 18.94
N ARG A 620 -13.74 -10.77 20.04
CA ARG A 620 -13.02 -10.46 21.27
C ARG A 620 -11.49 -10.48 21.06
N GLU A 621 -10.99 -11.47 20.34
CA GLU A 621 -9.55 -11.59 20.06
C GLU A 621 -9.03 -10.46 19.16
N ILE A 622 -9.74 -10.15 18.08
CA ILE A 622 -9.41 -9.02 17.20
C ILE A 622 -9.41 -7.71 18.00
N ASN A 623 -10.44 -7.50 18.81
CA ASN A 623 -10.53 -6.29 19.65
C ASN A 623 -9.39 -6.22 20.68
N ARG A 624 -9.02 -7.35 21.29
CA ARG A 624 -7.90 -7.41 22.23
C ARG A 624 -6.60 -6.98 21.56
N GLN A 625 -6.37 -7.42 20.32
CA GLN A 625 -5.20 -7.02 19.54
C GLN A 625 -5.20 -5.50 19.24
N TRP A 626 -6.36 -4.93 18.90
CA TRP A 626 -6.50 -3.49 18.72
C TRP A 626 -6.14 -2.72 20.00
N LEU A 627 -6.72 -3.07 21.12
CA LEU A 627 -6.44 -2.41 22.40
C LEU A 627 -4.95 -2.54 22.77
N GLN A 628 -4.35 -3.70 22.54
CA GLN A 628 -2.93 -3.91 22.78
C GLN A 628 -2.06 -2.98 21.90
N ARG A 629 -2.33 -2.91 20.59
CA ARG A 629 -1.60 -2.05 19.65
C ARG A 629 -1.71 -0.58 20.05
N ILE A 630 -2.92 -0.10 20.35
CA ILE A 630 -3.17 1.27 20.79
C ILE A 630 -2.39 1.60 22.06
N GLY A 631 -2.38 0.69 23.04
CA GLY A 631 -1.68 0.89 24.31
C GLY A 631 -0.15 0.86 24.21
N GLN A 632 0.38 0.32 23.12
CA GLN A 632 1.83 0.19 22.88
C GLN A 632 2.37 1.24 21.89
N ASP A 633 1.50 2.00 21.21
CA ASP A 633 1.89 2.95 20.18
C ASP A 633 2.42 4.26 20.78
N PRO A 634 3.72 4.59 20.61
CA PRO A 634 4.32 5.80 21.18
C PRO A 634 3.80 7.10 20.55
N TYR A 635 3.31 7.05 19.31
CA TYR A 635 2.73 8.22 18.64
C TYR A 635 1.35 8.57 19.22
N ILE A 636 0.54 7.56 19.53
CA ILE A 636 -0.73 7.75 20.22
C ILE A 636 -0.49 8.28 21.63
N GLU A 637 0.52 7.74 22.34
CA GLU A 637 0.90 8.18 23.68
C GLU A 637 1.36 9.65 23.70
N GLU A 638 2.20 10.06 22.75
CA GLU A 638 2.63 11.46 22.64
C GLU A 638 1.49 12.37 22.21
N SER A 639 0.64 11.94 21.27
CA SER A 639 -0.56 12.69 20.88
C SER A 639 -1.54 12.89 22.06
N PHE A 640 -1.68 11.88 22.90
CA PHE A 640 -2.44 11.99 24.14
C PHE A 640 -1.83 13.05 25.08
N SER A 641 -0.50 13.02 25.28
CA SER A 641 0.21 13.99 26.12
C SER A 641 0.05 15.43 25.60
N ILE A 642 0.21 15.63 24.28
CA ILE A 642 0.03 16.93 23.62
C ILE A 642 -1.41 17.42 23.84
N LEU A 643 -2.39 16.53 23.70
CA LEU A 643 -3.79 16.87 23.90
C LEU A 643 -4.10 17.23 25.37
N MET A 644 -3.48 16.53 26.33
CA MET A 644 -3.60 16.90 27.76
C MET A 644 -3.02 18.29 28.03
N ASP A 645 -1.87 18.60 27.45
CA ASP A 645 -1.25 19.92 27.58
C ASP A 645 -2.12 21.00 26.92
N LEU A 646 -2.69 20.73 25.74
CA LEU A 646 -3.63 21.65 25.05
C LEU A 646 -4.90 21.91 25.89
N ILE A 647 -5.45 20.87 26.54
CA ILE A 647 -6.62 21.00 27.42
C ILE A 647 -6.31 21.85 28.65
N LYS A 648 -5.09 21.82 29.18
CA LYS A 648 -4.67 22.64 30.32
C LYS A 648 -4.50 24.13 29.96
N LEU A 649 -4.23 24.44 28.69
CA LEU A 649 -4.03 25.79 28.19
C LEU A 649 -5.35 26.50 27.81
N ASN A 650 -6.44 25.76 27.61
CA ASN A 650 -7.77 26.27 27.31
C ASN A 650 -8.67 26.28 28.55
#